data_173491e0d657bd1833b406b1501ea48f
#
_entry.id   173491e0d657bd1833b406b1501ea48f
#
_cell.length_a   1.000
_cell.length_b   1.000
_cell.length_c   1.000
_cell.angle_alpha   90.00
_cell.angle_beta   90.00
_cell.angle_gamma   90.00
#
_symmetry.space_group_name_H-M   'P 1'
#
loop_
_entity.id
_entity.type
_entity.pdbx_description
1 polymer ?
#
loop_
_entity_poly.entity_id
_entity_poly.type
_entity_poly.pdbx_seq_one_letter_code
_entity_poly.pdbx_strand_id
1 'polypeptide(L)'
;MPLAEFERFLVDFNSAIGLGMPYEAELRLKRMGSDDASYRWHVIRSAPHRDGEDRIVRWVGSATDVHGRKQAEAELRARGELITRMFESTDDCIKILDPRGRLLSMNVPGQRLLEIDDVEPLIGTLWVDFWTGADRDVAQRALDAALAGETGRFQGYFKSSKGRLIWWNVVITPIFGADGTVEKLLAFSRDMSDMRTMSNALSQSERSQQILADSLPAIVWSAQSDGGFDYFNERWAEYTGALVEESLGGAWTRFVHPDDVDESLIAWSAARATGETYEQELRLRRGRDATYRWHMIRAVPVRNDVGEIVRWFGTTTDIEERKFAFEREREWSNSFQRASLPPSLPILPGLTFDAVYEPGLSEAQVGGDWYDALRLSDGRVLVSIGDVAGSGVHAAVVMGVVRQILRGIAQVHADPSLMLDAADRALRAEHPDVFVTAWVGVLDLVTRTLSYASAGHPYPLLIAPNLGVRELEHSALPLGLRKGHDGIANMIEIPDRAWLVLYTDGLTESTHDIAAGNARLLEAASSLTDANASFLAHAIARAVIPNGSHDDVAILVAQTDYALIESHIERWTFDAGDTSTATAARRAFCGSLQKRGIPANMLPNAELIFGELIGNAIRHAPGLVDVVVDYSTDQPVLHVLDRGAGFRHISRLPADPLSESGRGLFIISSVAEDFTVTLRPDGGSHARVIIAAASVGDARNRAQAESSFA
;
A
#
# COMPACT_ATOMS: atom_id res chain seq x y z
N MET A 1 4.48 58.78 -84.26
CA MET A 1 5.00 57.40 -84.30
C MET A 1 6.10 57.30 -83.27
N PRO A 2 6.21 56.24 -82.52
CA PRO A 2 7.38 55.98 -81.65
C PRO A 2 8.66 55.90 -82.49
N LEU A 3 9.76 56.37 -81.98
CA LEU A 3 11.04 56.53 -82.73
C LEU A 3 11.52 55.21 -83.38
N ALA A 4 11.50 54.11 -82.63
CA ALA A 4 11.93 52.80 -83.13
C ALA A 4 11.00 52.26 -84.24
N GLU A 5 9.65 52.57 -84.22
CA GLU A 5 8.70 52.20 -85.27
C GLU A 5 8.85 53.09 -86.49
N PHE A 6 9.29 54.31 -86.26
CA PHE A 6 9.55 55.26 -87.33
C PHE A 6 10.80 54.91 -88.16
N GLU A 7 11.88 54.56 -87.47
CA GLU A 7 13.08 54.09 -88.14
C GLU A 7 12.79 52.83 -88.99
N ARG A 8 12.07 51.86 -88.49
CA ARG A 8 11.70 50.62 -89.17
C ARG A 8 10.75 50.94 -90.38
N PHE A 9 9.75 51.77 -90.10
CA PHE A 9 8.85 52.26 -91.14
C PHE A 9 9.61 52.91 -92.31
N LEU A 10 10.56 53.78 -92.04
CA LEU A 10 11.32 54.47 -93.11
C LEU A 10 12.16 53.45 -93.95
N VAL A 11 12.78 52.47 -93.31
CA VAL A 11 13.51 51.47 -94.04
C VAL A 11 12.62 50.60 -94.94
N ASP A 12 11.56 50.09 -94.36
CA ASP A 12 10.60 49.21 -95.08
C ASP A 12 9.84 49.94 -96.17
N PHE A 13 9.41 51.19 -95.92
CA PHE A 13 8.69 52.03 -96.86
C PHE A 13 9.60 52.48 -98.01
N ASN A 14 10.81 52.91 -97.74
CA ASN A 14 11.76 53.29 -98.81
C ASN A 14 12.16 52.09 -99.68
N SER A 15 12.26 50.91 -99.10
CA SER A 15 12.52 49.64 -99.80
C SER A 15 11.34 49.36 -100.76
N ALA A 16 10.08 49.51 -100.28
CA ALA A 16 8.89 49.29 -101.09
C ALA A 16 8.79 50.33 -102.25
N ILE A 17 9.17 51.60 -101.95
CA ILE A 17 9.22 52.64 -102.95
C ILE A 17 10.25 52.31 -104.02
N GLY A 18 11.47 51.92 -103.62
CA GLY A 18 12.54 51.58 -104.54
C GLY A 18 12.23 50.38 -105.44
N LEU A 19 11.41 49.46 -104.98
CA LEU A 19 10.94 48.28 -105.72
C LEU A 19 9.61 48.54 -106.54
N GLY A 20 9.00 49.73 -106.35
CA GLY A 20 7.72 50.04 -106.99
C GLY A 20 6.58 49.16 -106.50
N MET A 21 6.60 48.60 -105.30
CA MET A 21 5.62 47.65 -104.73
C MET A 21 4.66 48.35 -103.73
N PRO A 22 3.41 47.95 -103.66
CA PRO A 22 2.51 48.42 -102.59
C PRO A 22 3.09 48.15 -101.19
N TYR A 23 2.85 49.08 -100.29
CA TYR A 23 3.31 48.95 -98.88
C TYR A 23 2.08 48.92 -97.96
N GLU A 24 2.04 48.02 -97.06
CA GLU A 24 1.09 47.93 -95.97
C GLU A 24 1.81 47.69 -94.59
N ALA A 25 1.50 48.47 -93.62
CA ALA A 25 1.98 48.29 -92.28
C ALA A 25 0.98 48.81 -91.26
N GLU A 26 1.02 48.15 -90.06
CA GLU A 26 0.36 48.65 -88.89
C GLU A 26 1.35 49.45 -88.04
N LEU A 27 1.00 50.70 -87.78
CA LEU A 27 1.88 51.65 -87.10
C LEU A 27 1.14 52.43 -86.03
N ARG A 28 1.83 52.87 -84.99
CA ARG A 28 1.24 53.74 -83.99
C ARG A 28 1.47 55.22 -84.37
N LEU A 29 0.44 55.91 -84.65
CA LEU A 29 0.50 57.37 -84.97
C LEU A 29 -0.07 58.21 -83.83
N LYS A 30 0.57 59.35 -83.57
CA LYS A 30 0.12 60.34 -82.60
C LYS A 30 -0.67 61.43 -83.39
N ARG A 31 -1.84 61.81 -82.91
CA ARG A 31 -2.63 62.90 -83.51
C ARG A 31 -1.97 64.22 -83.13
N MET A 32 -1.70 65.02 -84.12
CA MET A 32 -1.20 66.41 -83.93
C MET A 32 -2.31 67.29 -83.43
N GLY A 33 -2.07 68.11 -82.38
CA GLY A 33 -3.01 69.13 -81.91
C GLY A 33 -4.10 68.61 -80.93
N SER A 34 -3.98 67.42 -80.38
CA SER A 34 -4.77 66.94 -79.24
C SER A 34 -3.93 66.92 -77.99
N ASP A 35 -4.48 67.30 -76.83
CA ASP A 35 -3.83 67.17 -75.49
C ASP A 35 -3.63 65.73 -75.11
N ASP A 36 -4.24 64.77 -75.74
CA ASP A 36 -4.02 63.35 -75.55
C ASP A 36 -2.76 62.90 -76.26
N ALA A 37 -1.70 62.62 -75.40
CA ALA A 37 -0.41 62.16 -75.86
C ALA A 37 -0.38 60.69 -76.31
N SER A 38 -1.53 60.04 -76.42
CA SER A 38 -1.63 58.65 -76.78
C SER A 38 -1.36 58.34 -78.22
N TYR A 39 -0.73 57.21 -78.47
CA TYR A 39 -0.52 56.64 -79.76
C TYR A 39 -1.72 55.74 -80.11
N ARG A 40 -2.21 55.92 -81.36
CA ARG A 40 -3.32 55.11 -81.91
C ARG A 40 -2.82 54.21 -83.04
N TRP A 41 -3.25 52.97 -83.08
CA TRP A 41 -2.93 52.05 -84.15
C TRP A 41 -3.59 52.41 -85.41
N HIS A 42 -2.80 52.53 -86.51
CA HIS A 42 -3.31 52.79 -87.88
C HIS A 42 -2.72 51.74 -88.81
N VAL A 43 -3.55 51.27 -89.76
CA VAL A 43 -3.07 50.55 -90.92
C VAL A 43 -2.76 51.57 -91.98
N ILE A 44 -1.51 51.65 -92.39
CA ILE A 44 -1.02 52.47 -93.48
C ILE A 44 -0.91 51.61 -94.70
N ARG A 45 -1.59 52.03 -95.79
CA ARG A 45 -1.51 51.41 -97.10
C ARG A 45 -1.06 52.46 -98.08
N SER A 46 -0.10 52.12 -98.92
CA SER A 46 0.32 52.98 -99.99
C SER A 46 0.59 52.17 -101.25
N ALA A 47 0.26 52.67 -102.39
CA ALA A 47 0.40 52.02 -103.68
C ALA A 47 0.88 53.02 -104.73
N PRO A 48 1.80 52.57 -105.61
CA PRO A 48 2.23 53.43 -106.70
C PRO A 48 1.13 53.58 -107.71
N HIS A 49 0.91 54.82 -108.14
CA HIS A 49 0.04 55.17 -109.31
C HIS A 49 0.92 55.30 -110.49
N ARG A 50 0.62 54.54 -111.55
CA ARG A 50 1.45 54.46 -112.75
C ARG A 50 0.72 55.16 -113.89
N ASP A 51 1.49 55.71 -114.85
CA ASP A 51 0.97 56.25 -116.09
C ASP A 51 0.75 55.16 -117.17
N GLY A 52 0.33 55.59 -118.41
CA GLY A 52 0.12 54.64 -119.50
C GLY A 52 1.37 53.93 -120.01
N GLU A 53 2.56 54.37 -119.62
CA GLU A 53 3.85 53.72 -119.91
C GLU A 53 4.44 52.96 -118.70
N ASP A 54 3.63 52.65 -117.71
CA ASP A 54 3.99 51.92 -116.46
C ASP A 54 4.99 52.66 -115.57
N ARG A 55 5.21 53.94 -115.69
CA ARG A 55 6.11 54.72 -114.87
C ARG A 55 5.34 55.23 -113.59
N ILE A 56 5.92 55.13 -112.46
CA ILE A 56 5.33 55.60 -111.19
C ILE A 56 5.25 57.13 -111.24
N VAL A 57 4.08 57.66 -111.23
CA VAL A 57 3.82 59.12 -111.25
C VAL A 57 3.65 59.68 -109.82
N ARG A 58 3.06 58.96 -108.96
CA ARG A 58 2.87 59.31 -107.55
C ARG A 58 2.53 58.11 -106.68
N TRP A 59 2.68 58.24 -105.37
CA TRP A 59 2.21 57.30 -104.40
C TRP A 59 0.89 57.79 -103.79
N VAL A 60 -0.07 56.95 -103.63
CA VAL A 60 -1.31 57.22 -102.99
C VAL A 60 -1.46 56.31 -101.80
N GLY A 61 -1.75 56.93 -100.69
CA GLY A 61 -1.85 56.14 -99.44
C GLY A 61 -3.02 56.57 -98.56
N SER A 62 -3.46 55.66 -97.76
CA SER A 62 -4.44 55.89 -96.71
C SER A 62 -3.90 55.41 -95.33
N ALA A 63 -4.30 56.08 -94.27
CA ALA A 63 -4.09 55.68 -92.93
C ALA A 63 -5.46 55.48 -92.23
N THR A 64 -5.79 54.23 -91.88
CA THR A 64 -7.04 53.84 -91.24
C THR A 64 -6.81 53.59 -89.80
N ASP A 65 -7.54 54.29 -88.90
CA ASP A 65 -7.50 54.07 -87.46
C ASP A 65 -8.15 52.69 -87.12
N VAL A 66 -7.34 51.76 -86.53
CA VAL A 66 -7.73 50.42 -86.10
C VAL A 66 -7.57 50.21 -84.59
N HIS A 67 -7.37 51.32 -83.85
CA HIS A 67 -7.07 51.26 -82.43
C HIS A 67 -8.24 50.63 -81.63
N GLY A 68 -9.50 50.98 -81.88
CA GLY A 68 -10.64 50.37 -81.18
C GLY A 68 -10.77 48.85 -81.42
N ARG A 69 -10.52 48.39 -82.67
CA ARG A 69 -10.47 46.95 -82.92
C ARG A 69 -9.35 46.25 -82.14
N LYS A 70 -8.14 46.79 -82.16
CA LYS A 70 -6.99 46.25 -81.39
C LYS A 70 -7.24 46.24 -79.92
N GLN A 71 -7.87 47.28 -79.34
CA GLN A 71 -8.24 47.31 -77.92
C GLN A 71 -9.28 46.22 -77.60
N ALA A 72 -10.32 46.08 -78.39
CA ALA A 72 -11.34 45.05 -78.14
C ALA A 72 -10.75 43.62 -78.20
N GLU A 73 -9.85 43.36 -79.21
CA GLU A 73 -9.15 42.10 -79.33
C GLU A 73 -8.26 41.85 -78.11
N ALA A 74 -7.53 42.86 -77.65
CA ALA A 74 -6.65 42.72 -76.42
C ALA A 74 -7.48 42.51 -75.15
N GLU A 75 -8.62 43.24 -75.02
CA GLU A 75 -9.50 43.09 -73.85
C GLU A 75 -10.15 41.70 -73.82
N LEU A 76 -10.62 41.18 -74.92
CA LEU A 76 -11.17 39.84 -75.04
C LEU A 76 -10.10 38.77 -74.68
N ARG A 77 -8.91 38.97 -75.22
CA ARG A 77 -7.78 38.09 -74.89
C ARG A 77 -7.41 38.12 -73.37
N ALA A 78 -7.29 39.32 -72.79
CA ALA A 78 -7.06 39.53 -71.39
C ALA A 78 -8.12 38.91 -70.50
N ARG A 79 -9.41 39.05 -70.86
CA ARG A 79 -10.55 38.39 -70.22
C ARG A 79 -10.44 36.87 -70.29
N GLY A 80 -10.12 36.32 -71.47
CA GLY A 80 -9.93 34.89 -71.64
C GLY A 80 -8.79 34.32 -70.79
N GLU A 81 -7.66 35.05 -70.79
CA GLU A 81 -6.49 34.65 -69.93
C GLU A 81 -6.81 34.72 -68.43
N LEU A 82 -7.60 35.75 -68.01
CA LEU A 82 -8.01 35.85 -66.60
C LEU A 82 -8.95 34.70 -66.23
N ILE A 83 -9.94 34.36 -67.01
CA ILE A 83 -10.86 33.24 -66.77
C ILE A 83 -10.06 31.92 -66.70
N THR A 84 -9.12 31.69 -67.62
CA THR A 84 -8.27 30.50 -67.59
C THR A 84 -7.43 30.45 -66.33
N ARG A 85 -6.82 31.57 -65.95
CA ARG A 85 -6.05 31.60 -64.66
C ARG A 85 -6.92 31.32 -63.44
N MET A 86 -8.16 31.90 -63.38
CA MET A 86 -9.08 31.61 -62.28
C MET A 86 -9.47 30.12 -62.26
N PHE A 87 -9.72 29.50 -63.40
CA PHE A 87 -10.05 28.09 -63.51
C PHE A 87 -8.91 27.17 -63.08
N GLU A 88 -7.65 27.59 -63.28
CA GLU A 88 -6.43 26.82 -62.98
C GLU A 88 -5.84 27.17 -61.58
N SER A 89 -6.29 28.25 -60.95
CA SER A 89 -5.65 28.74 -59.71
C SER A 89 -6.22 28.12 -58.44
N THR A 90 -7.24 27.29 -58.52
CA THR A 90 -7.84 26.60 -57.38
C THR A 90 -7.26 25.21 -57.21
N ASP A 91 -7.15 24.75 -55.98
CA ASP A 91 -6.74 23.37 -55.67
C ASP A 91 -7.91 22.37 -55.83
N ASP A 92 -9.11 22.84 -56.13
CA ASP A 92 -10.30 22.03 -56.33
C ASP A 92 -10.43 21.51 -57.76
N CYS A 93 -11.10 20.40 -57.92
CA CYS A 93 -11.40 19.86 -59.25
C CYS A 93 -12.62 20.55 -59.83
N ILE A 94 -12.42 21.37 -60.91
CA ILE A 94 -13.49 22.05 -61.65
C ILE A 94 -13.68 21.38 -62.99
N LYS A 95 -14.95 21.07 -63.32
CA LYS A 95 -15.34 20.47 -64.60
C LYS A 95 -16.43 21.35 -65.23
N ILE A 96 -16.37 21.47 -66.53
CA ILE A 96 -17.44 22.08 -67.33
C ILE A 96 -18.14 20.94 -68.08
N LEU A 97 -19.45 20.86 -67.95
CA LEU A 97 -20.26 19.86 -68.64
C LEU A 97 -21.20 20.53 -69.64
N ASP A 98 -21.60 19.80 -70.68
CA ASP A 98 -22.67 20.23 -71.61
C ASP A 98 -24.06 20.01 -70.99
N PRO A 99 -25.14 20.46 -71.60
CA PRO A 99 -26.54 20.28 -71.14
C PRO A 99 -27.00 18.81 -71.13
N ARG A 100 -26.19 17.89 -71.60
CA ARG A 100 -26.44 16.45 -71.57
C ARG A 100 -25.59 15.77 -70.43
N GLY A 101 -24.86 16.56 -69.65
CA GLY A 101 -24.00 16.07 -68.57
C GLY A 101 -22.68 15.48 -69.06
N ARG A 102 -22.23 15.78 -70.30
CA ARG A 102 -20.97 15.31 -70.83
C ARG A 102 -19.84 16.26 -70.49
N LEU A 103 -18.66 15.70 -70.18
CA LEU A 103 -17.49 16.50 -69.84
C LEU A 103 -16.98 17.27 -71.03
N LEU A 104 -16.92 18.59 -70.94
CA LEU A 104 -16.34 19.50 -71.92
C LEU A 104 -14.89 19.88 -71.58
N SER A 105 -14.62 20.09 -70.31
CA SER A 105 -13.31 20.53 -69.83
C SER A 105 -13.13 20.21 -68.36
N MET A 106 -11.86 20.02 -67.96
CA MET A 106 -11.47 19.86 -66.56
C MET A 106 -10.16 20.65 -66.34
N ASN A 107 -10.08 21.36 -65.21
CA ASN A 107 -8.89 22.12 -64.82
C ASN A 107 -7.68 21.17 -64.50
N VAL A 108 -6.48 21.70 -64.61
CA VAL A 108 -5.25 20.91 -64.29
C VAL A 108 -5.20 20.42 -62.83
N PRO A 109 -5.58 21.22 -61.84
CA PRO A 109 -5.69 20.68 -60.46
C PRO A 109 -6.63 19.47 -60.36
N GLY A 110 -7.79 19.51 -61.01
CA GLY A 110 -8.73 18.40 -61.07
C GLY A 110 -8.14 17.15 -61.71
N GLN A 111 -7.38 17.29 -62.78
CA GLN A 111 -6.66 16.18 -63.44
C GLN A 111 -5.62 15.57 -62.48
N ARG A 112 -4.87 16.40 -61.72
CA ARG A 112 -3.92 15.95 -60.71
C ARG A 112 -4.58 15.21 -59.55
N LEU A 113 -5.67 15.76 -59.02
CA LEU A 113 -6.42 15.14 -57.92
C LEU A 113 -6.99 13.79 -58.32
N LEU A 114 -7.43 13.65 -59.56
CA LEU A 114 -7.96 12.40 -60.10
C LEU A 114 -6.90 11.51 -60.72
N GLU A 115 -5.62 11.92 -60.66
CA GLU A 115 -4.46 11.19 -61.20
C GLU A 115 -4.60 10.87 -62.70
N ILE A 116 -5.21 11.80 -63.49
CA ILE A 116 -5.46 11.71 -64.92
C ILE A 116 -4.24 12.28 -65.65
N ASP A 117 -3.53 11.46 -66.37
CA ASP A 117 -2.34 11.87 -67.14
C ASP A 117 -2.74 12.49 -68.49
N ASP A 118 -3.89 12.10 -69.09
CA ASP A 118 -4.45 12.65 -70.33
C ASP A 118 -5.98 12.75 -70.16
N VAL A 119 -6.53 13.94 -70.28
CA VAL A 119 -7.97 14.23 -70.11
C VAL A 119 -8.76 14.02 -71.42
N GLU A 120 -8.11 14.04 -72.57
CA GLU A 120 -8.75 13.98 -73.92
C GLU A 120 -9.68 12.75 -74.08
N PRO A 121 -9.32 11.52 -73.63
CA PRO A 121 -10.23 10.37 -73.71
C PRO A 121 -11.52 10.52 -72.90
N LEU A 122 -11.55 11.41 -71.89
CA LEU A 122 -12.69 11.66 -71.00
C LEU A 122 -13.61 12.73 -71.54
N ILE A 123 -13.14 13.57 -72.49
CA ILE A 123 -13.96 14.61 -73.09
C ILE A 123 -15.11 13.97 -73.88
N GLY A 124 -16.31 14.45 -73.68
CA GLY A 124 -17.55 13.94 -74.29
C GLY A 124 -18.16 12.72 -73.58
N THR A 125 -17.51 12.14 -72.53
CA THR A 125 -18.10 11.07 -71.72
C THR A 125 -19.12 11.64 -70.76
N LEU A 126 -20.09 10.81 -70.34
CA LEU A 126 -21.06 11.22 -69.31
C LEU A 126 -20.39 11.32 -67.96
N TRP A 127 -20.45 12.48 -67.34
CA TRP A 127 -19.80 12.73 -66.05
C TRP A 127 -20.35 11.83 -64.93
N VAL A 128 -21.66 11.48 -64.97
CA VAL A 128 -22.28 10.59 -63.99
C VAL A 128 -21.72 9.17 -64.02
N ASP A 129 -21.19 8.74 -65.16
CA ASP A 129 -20.58 7.40 -65.31
C ASP A 129 -19.23 7.26 -64.57
N PHE A 130 -18.66 8.37 -64.11
CA PHE A 130 -17.47 8.34 -63.24
C PHE A 130 -17.81 7.82 -61.82
N TRP A 131 -19.07 7.85 -61.42
CA TRP A 131 -19.57 7.42 -60.13
C TRP A 131 -20.13 6.01 -60.19
N THR A 132 -20.00 5.22 -59.10
CA THR A 132 -20.45 3.83 -59.07
C THR A 132 -21.35 3.55 -57.88
N GLY A 133 -22.20 2.53 -57.95
CA GLY A 133 -23.10 2.12 -56.87
C GLY A 133 -24.04 3.22 -56.40
N ALA A 134 -24.26 3.34 -55.09
CA ALA A 134 -25.16 4.34 -54.50
C ALA A 134 -24.72 5.79 -54.78
N ASP A 135 -23.41 6.05 -54.92
CA ASP A 135 -22.87 7.39 -55.18
C ASP A 135 -23.25 7.87 -56.61
N ARG A 136 -23.43 6.93 -57.57
CA ARG A 136 -23.91 7.24 -58.93
C ARG A 136 -25.34 7.78 -58.91
N ASP A 137 -26.22 7.19 -58.11
CA ASP A 137 -27.62 7.63 -58.01
C ASP A 137 -27.74 9.03 -57.40
N VAL A 138 -26.87 9.35 -56.41
CA VAL A 138 -26.82 10.66 -55.76
C VAL A 138 -26.23 11.70 -56.73
N ALA A 139 -25.17 11.35 -57.47
CA ALA A 139 -24.58 12.20 -58.49
C ALA A 139 -25.58 12.49 -59.64
N GLN A 140 -26.38 11.50 -60.07
CA GLN A 140 -27.41 11.67 -61.08
C GLN A 140 -28.49 12.68 -60.62
N ARG A 141 -29.00 12.52 -59.39
CA ARG A 141 -29.98 13.48 -58.85
C ARG A 141 -29.44 14.90 -58.76
N ALA A 142 -28.16 15.09 -58.40
CA ALA A 142 -27.53 16.41 -58.38
C ALA A 142 -27.35 16.99 -59.79
N LEU A 143 -27.03 16.13 -60.77
CA LEU A 143 -26.96 16.52 -62.17
C LEU A 143 -28.34 16.92 -62.70
N ASP A 144 -29.39 16.14 -62.42
CA ASP A 144 -30.77 16.41 -62.84
C ASP A 144 -31.28 17.75 -62.25
N ALA A 145 -30.99 18.05 -61.00
CA ALA A 145 -31.26 19.31 -60.34
C ALA A 145 -30.57 20.48 -61.07
N ALA A 146 -29.31 20.33 -61.46
CA ALA A 146 -28.59 21.36 -62.22
C ALA A 146 -29.10 21.55 -63.63
N LEU A 147 -29.52 20.47 -64.26
CA LEU A 147 -30.19 20.56 -65.59
C LEU A 147 -31.55 21.22 -65.51
N ALA A 148 -32.25 21.11 -64.38
CA ALA A 148 -33.51 21.82 -64.14
C ALA A 148 -33.32 23.32 -63.78
N GLY A 149 -32.06 23.79 -63.70
CA GLY A 149 -31.73 25.19 -63.37
C GLY A 149 -31.45 25.44 -61.89
N GLU A 150 -31.42 24.40 -61.04
CA GLU A 150 -31.12 24.49 -59.62
C GLU A 150 -29.66 24.12 -59.38
N THR A 151 -29.15 24.35 -58.13
CA THR A 151 -27.82 23.91 -57.74
C THR A 151 -27.89 22.51 -57.13
N GLY A 152 -27.32 21.52 -57.81
CA GLY A 152 -27.16 20.17 -57.27
C GLY A 152 -25.98 20.06 -56.30
N ARG A 153 -26.15 19.33 -55.19
CA ARG A 153 -25.11 19.10 -54.19
C ARG A 153 -25.13 17.66 -53.70
N PHE A 154 -23.97 17.07 -53.51
CA PHE A 154 -23.85 15.76 -52.86
C PHE A 154 -22.43 15.52 -52.34
N GLN A 155 -22.31 14.49 -51.53
CA GLN A 155 -21.02 13.92 -51.11
C GLN A 155 -20.97 12.46 -51.51
N GLY A 156 -19.82 11.98 -51.90
CA GLY A 156 -19.65 10.59 -52.32
C GLY A 156 -18.18 10.18 -52.50
N TYR A 157 -17.96 8.89 -52.56
CA TYR A 157 -16.65 8.33 -52.86
C TYR A 157 -16.44 8.18 -54.37
N PHE A 158 -15.26 8.54 -54.79
CA PHE A 158 -14.83 8.31 -56.17
C PHE A 158 -13.40 7.77 -56.18
N LYS A 159 -13.12 6.83 -57.04
CA LYS A 159 -11.75 6.31 -57.27
C LYS A 159 -11.04 7.10 -58.35
N SER A 160 -9.84 7.60 -58.05
CA SER A 160 -8.97 8.19 -59.08
C SER A 160 -8.60 7.14 -60.15
N SER A 161 -8.03 7.56 -61.26
CA SER A 161 -7.60 6.65 -62.34
C SER A 161 -6.58 5.62 -61.91
N LYS A 162 -5.77 5.90 -60.86
CA LYS A 162 -4.79 4.98 -60.25
C LYS A 162 -5.36 4.24 -59.04
N GLY A 163 -6.65 4.38 -58.71
CA GLY A 163 -7.37 3.61 -57.68
C GLY A 163 -7.42 4.24 -56.30
N ARG A 164 -6.91 5.45 -56.10
CA ARG A 164 -7.03 6.20 -54.86
C ARG A 164 -8.51 6.55 -54.59
N LEU A 165 -9.00 6.19 -53.41
CA LEU A 165 -10.37 6.51 -52.99
C LEU A 165 -10.40 7.90 -52.35
N ILE A 166 -11.20 8.79 -52.94
CA ILE A 166 -11.30 10.19 -52.54
C ILE A 166 -12.75 10.47 -52.12
N TRP A 167 -12.93 11.15 -50.97
CA TRP A 167 -14.23 11.62 -50.51
C TRP A 167 -14.48 13.02 -51.01
N TRP A 168 -15.42 13.15 -51.94
CA TRP A 168 -15.73 14.39 -52.58
C TRP A 168 -16.93 15.09 -51.98
N ASN A 169 -16.84 16.42 -51.85
CA ASN A 169 -17.98 17.32 -51.73
C ASN A 169 -18.17 17.98 -53.09
N VAL A 170 -19.31 17.72 -53.75
CA VAL A 170 -19.58 18.13 -55.13
C VAL A 170 -20.74 19.12 -55.17
N VAL A 171 -20.54 20.20 -55.94
CA VAL A 171 -21.55 21.19 -56.21
C VAL A 171 -21.63 21.37 -57.74
N ILE A 172 -22.83 21.21 -58.32
CA ILE A 172 -23.06 21.40 -59.74
C ILE A 172 -23.97 22.61 -59.90
N THR A 173 -23.51 23.63 -60.62
CA THR A 173 -24.23 24.89 -60.82
C THR A 173 -24.50 25.09 -62.30
N PRO A 174 -25.74 25.45 -62.73
CA PRO A 174 -26.07 25.77 -64.13
C PRO A 174 -25.43 27.09 -64.49
N ILE A 175 -24.99 27.18 -65.80
CA ILE A 175 -24.57 28.37 -66.46
C ILE A 175 -25.67 28.63 -67.58
N PHE A 176 -26.33 29.75 -67.48
CA PHE A 176 -27.43 30.07 -68.37
C PHE A 176 -26.93 30.82 -69.61
N GLY A 177 -27.47 30.48 -70.73
CA GLY A 177 -27.31 31.21 -71.97
C GLY A 177 -28.14 32.52 -71.99
N ALA A 178 -27.99 33.30 -73.08
CA ALA A 178 -28.70 34.56 -73.23
C ALA A 178 -30.24 34.41 -73.39
N ASP A 179 -30.70 33.21 -73.77
CA ASP A 179 -32.09 32.80 -73.86
C ASP A 179 -32.70 32.26 -72.55
N GLY A 180 -31.92 32.22 -71.46
CA GLY A 180 -32.37 31.72 -70.16
C GLY A 180 -32.37 30.19 -70.05
N THR A 181 -31.93 29.47 -71.08
CA THR A 181 -31.77 28.03 -71.05
C THR A 181 -30.40 27.67 -70.45
N VAL A 182 -30.25 26.44 -69.85
CA VAL A 182 -28.98 25.95 -69.34
C VAL A 182 -28.05 25.66 -70.49
N GLU A 183 -27.01 26.47 -70.66
CA GLU A 183 -26.02 26.34 -71.75
C GLU A 183 -24.89 25.37 -71.36
N LYS A 184 -24.45 25.40 -70.10
CA LYS A 184 -23.40 24.56 -69.57
C LYS A 184 -23.64 24.32 -68.09
N LEU A 185 -22.94 23.35 -67.51
CA LEU A 185 -22.90 23.13 -66.08
C LEU A 185 -21.46 23.24 -65.56
N LEU A 186 -21.29 23.86 -64.39
CA LEU A 186 -20.03 23.91 -63.66
C LEU A 186 -20.09 22.95 -62.50
N ALA A 187 -19.31 21.88 -62.56
CA ALA A 187 -19.18 20.93 -61.46
C ALA A 187 -17.89 21.21 -60.67
N PHE A 188 -18.08 21.62 -59.43
CA PHE A 188 -17.02 21.93 -58.48
C PHE A 188 -16.91 20.76 -57.48
N SER A 189 -15.73 20.17 -57.33
CA SER A 189 -15.50 19.00 -56.50
C SER A 189 -14.30 19.25 -55.62
N ARG A 190 -14.52 19.21 -54.30
CA ARG A 190 -13.48 19.38 -53.27
C ARG A 190 -13.13 18.05 -52.60
N ASP A 191 -11.85 17.74 -52.50
CA ASP A 191 -11.35 16.60 -51.75
C ASP A 191 -11.47 16.87 -50.22
N MET A 192 -12.30 16.08 -49.52
CA MET A 192 -12.56 16.18 -48.10
C MET A 192 -11.97 15.00 -47.31
N SER A 193 -11.12 14.19 -47.95
CA SER A 193 -10.61 12.95 -47.37
C SER A 193 -9.83 13.18 -46.08
N ASP A 194 -8.95 14.18 -46.05
CA ASP A 194 -8.11 14.47 -44.85
C ASP A 194 -8.97 14.98 -43.69
N MET A 195 -9.94 15.88 -43.97
CA MET A 195 -10.86 16.39 -42.94
C MET A 195 -11.69 15.24 -42.31
N ARG A 196 -12.20 14.33 -43.16
CA ARG A 196 -12.96 13.18 -42.69
C ARG A 196 -12.11 12.20 -41.88
N THR A 197 -10.88 11.96 -42.31
CA THR A 197 -9.92 11.09 -41.60
C THR A 197 -9.59 11.69 -40.22
N MET A 198 -9.31 12.99 -40.14
CA MET A 198 -9.06 13.68 -38.88
C MET A 198 -10.28 13.65 -37.95
N SER A 199 -11.49 13.93 -38.47
CA SER A 199 -12.70 13.84 -37.67
C SER A 199 -12.97 12.45 -37.12
N ASN A 200 -12.80 11.42 -37.97
CA ASN A 200 -12.97 10.04 -37.54
C ASN A 200 -11.91 9.62 -36.51
N ALA A 201 -10.64 10.02 -36.69
CA ALA A 201 -9.56 9.74 -35.77
C ALA A 201 -9.82 10.41 -34.39
N LEU A 202 -10.30 11.66 -34.39
CA LEU A 202 -10.67 12.36 -33.15
C LEU A 202 -11.79 11.63 -32.43
N SER A 203 -12.89 11.34 -33.14
CA SER A 203 -14.04 10.63 -32.55
C SER A 203 -13.67 9.22 -32.03
N GLN A 204 -12.77 8.53 -32.76
CA GLN A 204 -12.26 7.23 -32.32
C GLN A 204 -11.36 7.35 -31.07
N SER A 205 -10.52 8.41 -31.01
CA SER A 205 -9.68 8.69 -29.85
C SER A 205 -10.53 9.00 -28.62
N GLU A 206 -11.51 9.90 -28.75
CA GLU A 206 -12.44 10.24 -27.65
C GLU A 206 -13.20 9.00 -27.15
N ARG A 207 -13.73 8.19 -28.07
CA ARG A 207 -14.43 6.95 -27.73
C ARG A 207 -13.53 5.94 -27.05
N SER A 208 -12.28 5.82 -27.48
CA SER A 208 -11.29 4.94 -26.85
C SER A 208 -10.95 5.40 -25.44
N GLN A 209 -10.77 6.70 -25.22
CA GLN A 209 -10.54 7.27 -23.90
C GLN A 209 -11.72 7.01 -22.95
N GLN A 210 -12.93 7.16 -23.41
CA GLN A 210 -14.14 6.89 -22.62
C GLN A 210 -14.24 5.41 -22.25
N ILE A 211 -14.04 4.50 -23.21
CA ILE A 211 -14.04 3.05 -22.96
C ILE A 211 -12.95 2.68 -21.93
N LEU A 212 -11.76 3.26 -22.02
CA LEU A 212 -10.70 3.04 -21.04
C LEU A 212 -11.11 3.51 -19.64
N ALA A 213 -11.67 4.71 -19.51
CA ALA A 213 -12.14 5.23 -18.23
C ALA A 213 -13.26 4.37 -17.63
N ASP A 214 -14.21 3.88 -18.43
CA ASP A 214 -15.34 3.05 -17.97
C ASP A 214 -14.92 1.60 -17.68
N SER A 215 -13.83 1.11 -18.29
CA SER A 215 -13.31 -0.24 -18.05
C SER A 215 -12.54 -0.36 -16.72
N LEU A 216 -12.09 0.75 -16.13
CA LEU A 216 -11.38 0.73 -14.85
C LEU A 216 -12.34 0.34 -13.72
N PRO A 217 -11.89 -0.48 -12.75
CA PRO A 217 -12.70 -0.84 -11.58
C PRO A 217 -12.73 0.28 -10.52
N ALA A 218 -12.67 1.53 -10.95
CA ALA A 218 -12.64 2.72 -10.12
C ALA A 218 -13.53 3.81 -10.73
N ILE A 219 -14.05 4.68 -9.91
CA ILE A 219 -14.67 5.91 -10.36
C ILE A 219 -13.55 6.84 -10.83
N VAL A 220 -13.61 7.26 -12.10
CA VAL A 220 -12.68 8.23 -12.69
C VAL A 220 -13.40 9.57 -12.83
N TRP A 221 -12.72 10.64 -12.45
CA TRP A 221 -13.29 11.98 -12.51
C TRP A 221 -12.25 13.04 -12.88
N SER A 222 -12.74 14.17 -13.33
CA SER A 222 -11.91 15.36 -13.49
C SER A 222 -12.57 16.59 -12.88
N ALA A 223 -11.72 17.56 -12.53
CA ALA A 223 -12.15 18.85 -12.01
C ALA A 223 -11.35 19.98 -12.68
N GLN A 224 -11.97 21.14 -12.80
CA GLN A 224 -11.35 22.36 -13.31
C GLN A 224 -10.31 22.89 -12.32
N SER A 225 -9.54 23.90 -12.73
CA SER A 225 -8.52 24.53 -11.88
C SER A 225 -9.13 25.18 -10.62
N ASP A 226 -10.38 25.61 -10.67
CA ASP A 226 -11.13 26.14 -9.53
C ASP A 226 -11.64 25.07 -8.55
N GLY A 227 -11.47 23.79 -8.91
CA GLY A 227 -11.86 22.62 -8.12
C GLY A 227 -13.28 22.14 -8.37
N GLY A 228 -14.03 22.75 -9.29
CA GLY A 228 -15.34 22.27 -9.70
C GLY A 228 -15.23 21.01 -10.56
N PHE A 229 -15.92 19.95 -10.17
CA PHE A 229 -15.94 18.69 -10.92
C PHE A 229 -16.69 18.86 -12.23
N ASP A 230 -16.11 18.44 -13.35
CA ASP A 230 -16.67 18.59 -14.69
C ASP A 230 -16.87 17.24 -15.42
N TYR A 231 -16.39 16.14 -14.86
CA TYR A 231 -16.55 14.81 -15.43
C TYR A 231 -16.53 13.72 -14.36
N PHE A 232 -17.38 12.71 -14.55
CA PHE A 232 -17.32 11.40 -13.90
C PHE A 232 -17.58 10.33 -14.96
N ASN A 233 -16.89 9.17 -14.85
CA ASN A 233 -17.19 8.01 -15.69
C ASN A 233 -18.51 7.34 -15.24
N GLU A 234 -19.00 6.37 -16.04
CA GLU A 234 -20.27 5.65 -15.79
C GLU A 234 -20.32 4.99 -14.41
N ARG A 235 -19.16 4.60 -13.85
CA ARG A 235 -19.04 4.00 -12.52
C ARG A 235 -19.59 4.88 -11.39
N TRP A 236 -19.52 6.19 -11.53
CA TRP A 236 -20.11 7.10 -10.54
C TRP A 236 -21.63 6.92 -10.46
N ALA A 237 -22.31 6.89 -11.60
CA ALA A 237 -23.75 6.71 -11.64
C ALA A 237 -24.18 5.31 -11.16
N GLU A 238 -23.43 4.27 -11.56
CA GLU A 238 -23.64 2.90 -11.06
C GLU A 238 -23.50 2.81 -9.55
N TYR A 239 -22.50 3.48 -8.97
CA TYR A 239 -22.23 3.43 -7.54
C TYR A 239 -23.22 4.27 -6.72
N THR A 240 -23.42 5.54 -7.10
CA THR A 240 -24.24 6.49 -6.33
C THR A 240 -25.74 6.40 -6.63
N GLY A 241 -26.10 5.86 -7.81
CA GLY A 241 -27.46 5.85 -8.31
C GLY A 241 -27.96 7.23 -8.79
N ALA A 242 -27.07 8.23 -8.86
CA ALA A 242 -27.39 9.59 -9.28
C ALA A 242 -26.91 9.85 -10.71
N LEU A 243 -27.59 10.75 -11.43
CA LEU A 243 -27.12 11.22 -12.72
C LEU A 243 -25.79 12.00 -12.52
N VAL A 244 -24.87 11.85 -13.49
CA VAL A 244 -23.57 12.53 -13.44
C VAL A 244 -23.76 14.05 -13.35
N GLU A 245 -24.69 14.61 -14.14
CA GLU A 245 -24.98 16.05 -14.20
C GLU A 245 -25.40 16.62 -12.84
N GLU A 246 -26.05 15.82 -12.00
CA GLU A 246 -26.46 16.22 -10.67
C GLU A 246 -25.33 16.24 -9.64
N SER A 247 -24.15 15.74 -10.01
CA SER A 247 -22.98 15.58 -9.14
C SER A 247 -21.83 16.51 -9.49
N LEU A 248 -21.98 17.28 -10.58
CA LEU A 248 -20.95 18.21 -11.06
C LEU A 248 -20.76 19.41 -10.12
N GLY A 249 -19.66 20.13 -10.30
CA GLY A 249 -19.29 21.27 -9.46
C GLY A 249 -18.96 20.82 -8.04
N GLY A 250 -19.68 21.35 -7.04
CA GLY A 250 -19.55 20.99 -5.62
C GLY A 250 -20.60 19.97 -5.13
N ALA A 251 -21.52 19.52 -5.99
CA ALA A 251 -22.67 18.72 -5.58
C ALA A 251 -22.30 17.27 -5.16
N TRP A 252 -21.09 16.80 -5.45
CA TRP A 252 -20.58 15.50 -5.04
C TRP A 252 -20.51 15.31 -3.52
N THR A 253 -20.38 16.41 -2.75
CA THR A 253 -20.28 16.37 -1.28
C THR A 253 -21.49 15.73 -0.61
N ARG A 254 -22.67 15.75 -1.25
CA ARG A 254 -23.89 15.09 -0.75
C ARG A 254 -23.80 13.57 -0.64
N PHE A 255 -22.82 12.98 -1.32
CA PHE A 255 -22.55 11.54 -1.26
C PHE A 255 -21.48 11.18 -0.23
N VAL A 256 -20.76 12.15 0.30
CA VAL A 256 -19.76 11.98 1.36
C VAL A 256 -20.48 11.83 2.70
N HIS A 257 -19.92 11.02 3.60
CA HIS A 257 -20.43 10.92 4.97
C HIS A 257 -20.36 12.29 5.66
N PRO A 258 -21.40 12.71 6.41
CA PRO A 258 -21.44 14.03 7.03
C PRO A 258 -20.20 14.39 7.85
N ASP A 259 -19.65 13.44 8.62
CA ASP A 259 -18.44 13.65 9.43
C ASP A 259 -17.17 13.90 8.60
N ASP A 260 -17.13 13.42 7.34
CA ASP A 260 -15.94 13.46 6.47
C ASP A 260 -15.96 14.68 5.52
N VAL A 261 -17.10 15.41 5.42
CA VAL A 261 -17.28 16.52 4.45
C VAL A 261 -16.30 17.67 4.71
N ASP A 262 -16.27 18.16 5.94
CA ASP A 262 -15.47 19.35 6.28
C ASP A 262 -13.98 19.07 6.08
N GLU A 263 -13.49 17.92 6.54
CA GLU A 263 -12.10 17.50 6.37
C GLU A 263 -11.75 17.37 4.90
N SER A 264 -12.64 16.75 4.10
CA SER A 264 -12.40 16.57 2.67
C SER A 264 -12.33 17.89 1.90
N LEU A 265 -13.17 18.86 2.23
CA LEU A 265 -13.15 20.18 1.63
C LEU A 265 -11.87 20.96 1.99
N ILE A 266 -11.42 20.87 3.24
CA ILE A 266 -10.16 21.47 3.68
C ILE A 266 -8.98 20.87 2.93
N ALA A 267 -8.88 19.52 2.89
CA ALA A 267 -7.81 18.81 2.21
C ALA A 267 -7.79 19.10 0.70
N TRP A 268 -8.98 19.10 0.05
CA TRP A 268 -9.11 19.45 -1.36
C TRP A 268 -8.69 20.90 -1.66
N SER A 269 -9.08 21.84 -0.79
CA SER A 269 -8.67 23.24 -0.91
C SER A 269 -7.16 23.41 -0.75
N ALA A 270 -6.54 22.71 0.20
CA ALA A 270 -5.08 22.72 0.39
C ALA A 270 -4.33 22.17 -0.82
N ALA A 271 -4.74 21.01 -1.36
CA ALA A 271 -4.14 20.40 -2.54
C ALA A 271 -4.20 21.35 -3.76
N ARG A 272 -5.34 22.03 -3.97
CA ARG A 272 -5.48 23.01 -5.04
C ARG A 272 -4.57 24.22 -4.86
N ALA A 273 -4.37 24.68 -3.64
CA ALA A 273 -3.51 25.82 -3.34
C ALA A 273 -2.02 25.51 -3.53
N THR A 274 -1.59 24.30 -3.15
CA THR A 274 -0.19 23.85 -3.26
C THR A 274 0.14 23.25 -4.62
N GLY A 275 -0.85 22.66 -5.29
CA GLY A 275 -0.66 21.89 -6.52
C GLY A 275 0.03 20.55 -6.28
N GLU A 276 -0.04 20.03 -5.09
CA GLU A 276 0.39 18.68 -4.72
C GLU A 276 -0.70 17.65 -5.00
N THR A 277 -0.32 16.37 -4.99
CA THR A 277 -1.27 15.28 -5.15
C THR A 277 -2.29 15.29 -4.00
N TYR A 278 -3.56 15.26 -4.35
CA TYR A 278 -4.63 15.04 -3.37
C TYR A 278 -4.78 13.56 -3.10
N GLU A 279 -4.75 13.18 -1.83
CA GLU A 279 -4.99 11.79 -1.40
C GLU A 279 -5.74 11.81 -0.06
N GLN A 280 -6.87 11.11 -0.03
CA GLN A 280 -7.70 11.02 1.17
C GLN A 280 -8.56 9.76 1.17
N GLU A 281 -8.74 9.18 2.35
CA GLU A 281 -9.77 8.16 2.59
C GLU A 281 -11.01 8.82 3.16
N LEU A 282 -12.18 8.54 2.58
CA LEU A 282 -13.46 9.02 3.08
C LEU A 282 -14.58 8.03 2.77
N ARG A 283 -15.72 8.21 3.41
CA ARG A 283 -16.89 7.35 3.25
C ARG A 283 -17.85 7.92 2.22
N LEU A 284 -18.14 7.15 1.16
CA LEU A 284 -19.13 7.50 0.14
C LEU A 284 -20.39 6.65 0.29
N ARG A 285 -21.54 7.31 0.11
CA ARG A 285 -22.85 6.67 0.15
C ARG A 285 -23.13 5.93 -1.14
N ARG A 286 -23.38 4.63 -1.03
CA ARG A 286 -23.81 3.78 -2.14
C ARG A 286 -25.32 3.95 -2.39
N GLY A 287 -25.71 4.16 -3.65
CA GLY A 287 -27.11 4.44 -4.00
C GLY A 287 -28.04 3.24 -3.79
N ARG A 288 -27.55 2.01 -4.01
CA ARG A 288 -28.34 0.77 -3.96
C ARG A 288 -29.01 0.51 -2.60
N ASP A 289 -28.34 0.82 -1.50
CA ASP A 289 -28.76 0.49 -0.14
C ASP A 289 -28.55 1.62 0.87
N ALA A 290 -28.10 2.78 0.40
CA ALA A 290 -27.79 3.97 1.20
C ALA A 290 -26.73 3.73 2.29
N THR A 291 -25.93 2.65 2.20
CA THR A 291 -24.80 2.41 3.11
C THR A 291 -23.59 3.27 2.72
N TYR A 292 -22.78 3.63 3.71
CA TYR A 292 -21.51 4.29 3.49
C TYR A 292 -20.40 3.25 3.41
N ARG A 293 -19.48 3.41 2.44
CA ARG A 293 -18.31 2.55 2.26
C ARG A 293 -17.05 3.39 2.13
N TRP A 294 -15.95 2.89 2.62
CA TRP A 294 -14.66 3.54 2.55
C TRP A 294 -14.11 3.56 1.12
N HIS A 295 -13.69 4.74 0.70
CA HIS A 295 -13.05 4.97 -0.59
C HIS A 295 -11.74 5.70 -0.42
N MET A 296 -10.73 5.29 -1.20
CA MET A 296 -9.50 6.03 -1.40
C MET A 296 -9.69 6.97 -2.59
N ILE A 297 -9.52 8.24 -2.38
CA ILE A 297 -9.55 9.27 -3.43
C ILE A 297 -8.12 9.73 -3.68
N ARG A 298 -7.71 9.72 -4.94
CA ARG A 298 -6.40 10.23 -5.34
C ARG A 298 -6.55 11.08 -6.59
N ALA A 299 -5.95 12.29 -6.60
CA ALA A 299 -5.96 13.16 -7.75
C ALA A 299 -4.61 13.84 -7.97
N VAL A 300 -4.30 14.06 -9.25
CA VAL A 300 -3.09 14.73 -9.71
C VAL A 300 -3.45 15.95 -10.56
N PRO A 301 -2.71 17.07 -10.43
CA PRO A 301 -2.91 18.24 -11.25
C PRO A 301 -2.28 18.07 -12.63
N VAL A 302 -2.96 18.53 -13.66
CA VAL A 302 -2.42 18.70 -15.02
C VAL A 302 -2.08 20.15 -15.23
N ARG A 303 -0.87 20.42 -15.72
CA ARG A 303 -0.34 21.77 -15.91
C ARG A 303 -0.16 22.08 -17.40
N ASN A 304 -0.34 23.34 -17.78
CA ASN A 304 0.00 23.84 -19.09
C ASN A 304 1.53 24.07 -19.22
N ASP A 305 1.97 24.47 -20.41
CA ASP A 305 3.40 24.73 -20.71
C ASP A 305 4.02 25.87 -19.86
N VAL A 306 3.19 26.68 -19.20
CA VAL A 306 3.58 27.78 -18.31
C VAL A 306 3.63 27.33 -16.83
N GLY A 307 3.24 26.09 -16.55
CA GLY A 307 3.23 25.51 -15.20
C GLY A 307 1.95 25.76 -14.39
N GLU A 308 0.93 26.40 -14.97
CA GLU A 308 -0.35 26.64 -14.30
C GLU A 308 -1.22 25.40 -14.34
N ILE A 309 -1.94 25.13 -13.25
CA ILE A 309 -2.90 24.03 -13.19
C ILE A 309 -4.12 24.35 -14.05
N VAL A 310 -4.35 23.53 -15.04
CA VAL A 310 -5.51 23.67 -15.96
C VAL A 310 -6.63 22.73 -15.61
N ARG A 311 -6.32 21.57 -15.02
CA ARG A 311 -7.30 20.53 -14.66
C ARG A 311 -6.73 19.58 -13.62
N TRP A 312 -7.60 18.89 -12.91
CA TRP A 312 -7.30 17.77 -12.04
C TRP A 312 -7.88 16.48 -12.60
N PHE A 313 -7.15 15.38 -12.50
CA PHE A 313 -7.68 14.05 -12.78
C PHE A 313 -7.55 13.19 -11.52
N GLY A 314 -8.61 12.49 -11.21
CA GLY A 314 -8.65 11.67 -10.02
C GLY A 314 -9.35 10.34 -10.22
N THR A 315 -9.05 9.44 -9.28
CA THR A 315 -9.72 8.16 -9.12
C THR A 315 -10.28 8.04 -7.72
N THR A 316 -11.40 7.34 -7.61
CA THR A 316 -12.02 6.98 -6.34
C THR A 316 -12.23 5.47 -6.33
N THR A 317 -11.53 4.78 -5.43
CA THR A 317 -11.49 3.32 -5.36
C THR A 317 -12.15 2.84 -4.08
N ASP A 318 -13.09 1.92 -4.16
CA ASP A 318 -13.69 1.25 -2.99
C ASP A 318 -12.63 0.42 -2.26
N ILE A 319 -12.37 0.75 -1.00
CA ILE A 319 -11.38 0.09 -0.14
C ILE A 319 -12.04 -0.61 1.06
N GLU A 320 -13.36 -0.75 1.06
CA GLU A 320 -14.11 -1.37 2.16
C GLU A 320 -13.64 -2.79 2.47
N GLU A 321 -13.50 -3.64 1.44
CA GLU A 321 -13.04 -5.01 1.63
C GLU A 321 -11.61 -5.06 2.18
N ARG A 322 -10.74 -4.14 1.74
CA ARG A 322 -9.37 -4.00 2.26
C ARG A 322 -9.39 -3.58 3.74
N LYS A 323 -10.23 -2.61 4.11
CA LYS A 323 -10.42 -2.18 5.51
C LYS A 323 -10.94 -3.32 6.38
N PHE A 324 -11.99 -4.02 5.96
CA PHE A 324 -12.53 -5.16 6.69
C PHE A 324 -11.55 -6.34 6.81
N ALA A 325 -10.77 -6.62 5.76
CA ALA A 325 -9.75 -7.66 5.82
C ALA A 325 -8.68 -7.30 6.87
N PHE A 326 -8.21 -6.05 6.88
CA PHE A 326 -7.24 -5.54 7.84
C PHE A 326 -7.79 -5.55 9.29
N GLU A 327 -9.03 -5.11 9.50
CA GLU A 327 -9.67 -5.13 10.82
C GLU A 327 -9.87 -6.56 11.34
N ARG A 328 -10.31 -7.49 10.48
CA ARG A 328 -10.42 -8.90 10.85
C ARG A 328 -9.07 -9.53 11.19
N GLU A 329 -8.05 -9.26 10.41
CA GLU A 329 -6.70 -9.75 10.69
C GLU A 329 -6.20 -9.22 12.04
N ARG A 330 -6.44 -7.95 12.33
CA ARG A 330 -6.13 -7.33 13.61
C ARG A 330 -6.93 -7.92 14.78
N GLU A 331 -8.22 -8.18 14.61
CA GLU A 331 -9.05 -8.84 15.62
C GLU A 331 -8.61 -10.29 15.87
N TRP A 332 -8.27 -11.02 14.82
CA TRP A 332 -7.73 -12.38 14.93
C TRP A 332 -6.37 -12.38 15.62
N SER A 333 -5.49 -11.47 15.25
CA SER A 333 -4.19 -11.25 15.88
C SER A 333 -4.37 -11.02 17.38
N ASN A 334 -5.18 -10.04 17.77
CA ASN A 334 -5.46 -9.71 19.16
C ASN A 334 -6.08 -10.87 19.95
N SER A 335 -6.99 -11.64 19.31
CA SER A 335 -7.63 -12.79 19.96
C SER A 335 -6.66 -13.93 20.17
N PHE A 336 -5.81 -14.24 19.21
CA PHE A 336 -4.79 -15.26 19.29
C PHE A 336 -3.74 -14.90 20.35
N GLN A 337 -3.30 -13.66 20.39
CA GLN A 337 -2.35 -13.14 21.34
C GLN A 337 -2.88 -13.23 22.78
N ARG A 338 -4.12 -12.79 23.03
CA ARG A 338 -4.79 -12.95 24.33
C ARG A 338 -4.92 -14.43 24.76
N ALA A 339 -5.22 -15.32 23.82
CA ALA A 339 -5.29 -16.75 24.11
C ALA A 339 -3.92 -17.36 24.42
N SER A 340 -2.85 -16.75 23.95
CA SER A 340 -1.47 -17.18 24.18
C SER A 340 -0.89 -16.70 25.52
N LEU A 341 -1.49 -15.70 26.15
CA LEU A 341 -1.13 -15.24 27.50
C LEU A 341 -1.87 -16.05 28.58
N PRO A 342 -1.42 -16.03 29.86
CA PRO A 342 -2.13 -16.71 30.94
C PRO A 342 -3.52 -16.09 31.12
N PRO A 343 -4.60 -16.92 31.21
CA PRO A 343 -5.97 -16.40 31.37
C PRO A 343 -6.18 -15.68 32.70
N SER A 344 -5.38 -15.99 33.72
CA SER A 344 -5.33 -15.34 35.00
C SER A 344 -4.00 -15.59 35.67
N LEU A 345 -3.53 -14.64 36.46
CA LEU A 345 -2.37 -14.82 37.33
C LEU A 345 -2.82 -15.50 38.63
N PRO A 346 -1.92 -16.31 39.28
CA PRO A 346 -2.29 -17.01 40.50
C PRO A 346 -2.57 -16.03 41.66
N ILE A 347 -3.60 -16.32 42.43
CA ILE A 347 -3.90 -15.59 43.67
C ILE A 347 -3.28 -16.38 44.84
N LEU A 348 -2.35 -15.76 45.57
CA LEU A 348 -1.58 -16.40 46.61
C LEU A 348 -1.49 -15.49 47.83
N PRO A 349 -1.56 -16.05 49.07
CA PRO A 349 -1.26 -15.26 50.24
C PRO A 349 0.18 -14.71 50.17
N GLY A 350 0.33 -13.40 50.32
CA GLY A 350 1.64 -12.76 50.38
C GLY A 350 2.36 -12.58 49.04
N LEU A 351 1.68 -12.85 47.92
CA LEU A 351 2.19 -12.54 46.58
C LEU A 351 1.06 -11.99 45.74
N THR A 352 1.21 -10.73 45.29
CA THR A 352 0.28 -10.06 44.43
C THR A 352 0.91 -9.81 43.07
N PHE A 353 0.18 -10.05 42.01
CA PHE A 353 0.62 -9.81 40.63
C PHE A 353 -0.13 -8.66 40.00
N ASP A 354 0.58 -7.87 39.21
CA ASP A 354 0.04 -6.92 38.22
C ASP A 354 0.74 -7.11 36.89
N ALA A 355 0.02 -7.05 35.79
CA ALA A 355 0.62 -7.26 34.48
C ALA A 355 -0.01 -6.35 33.41
N VAL A 356 0.81 -5.94 32.46
CA VAL A 356 0.42 -5.19 31.28
C VAL A 356 0.95 -5.90 30.06
N TYR A 357 0.12 -5.94 29.02
CA TYR A 357 0.51 -6.30 27.68
C TYR A 357 -0.04 -5.25 26.72
N GLU A 358 0.85 -4.58 25.99
CA GLU A 358 0.50 -3.60 24.96
C GLU A 358 1.07 -4.07 23.62
N PRO A 359 0.22 -4.34 22.61
CA PRO A 359 0.69 -4.70 21.29
C PRO A 359 1.31 -3.49 20.58
N GLY A 360 2.34 -3.74 19.77
CA GLY A 360 3.03 -2.72 18.99
C GLY A 360 2.10 -1.98 18.03
N LEU A 361 2.38 -0.69 17.81
CA LEU A 361 1.56 0.20 16.96
C LEU A 361 1.74 -0.05 15.46
N SER A 362 2.82 -0.69 15.04
CA SER A 362 3.27 -0.67 13.65
C SER A 362 2.64 -1.71 12.73
N GLU A 363 2.05 -2.81 13.20
CA GLU A 363 1.43 -3.81 12.33
C GLU A 363 0.33 -4.60 13.05
N ALA A 364 -0.68 -5.08 12.28
CA ALA A 364 -1.72 -5.98 12.77
C ALA A 364 -1.20 -7.42 12.97
N GLN A 365 0.04 -7.57 13.46
CA GLN A 365 0.69 -8.86 13.62
C GLN A 365 0.66 -9.30 15.08
N VAL A 366 0.62 -10.62 15.29
CA VAL A 366 0.70 -11.22 16.64
C VAL A 366 2.12 -11.05 17.15
N GLY A 367 2.30 -10.56 18.39
CA GLY A 367 3.61 -10.41 19.00
C GLY A 367 4.24 -11.70 19.49
N GLY A 368 5.56 -11.62 19.69
CA GLY A 368 6.40 -12.67 20.25
C GLY A 368 6.51 -12.66 21.78
N ASP A 369 6.06 -11.60 22.41
CA ASP A 369 6.20 -11.34 23.85
C ASP A 369 5.26 -12.19 24.70
N TRP A 370 5.74 -12.63 25.84
CA TRP A 370 4.88 -13.23 26.87
C TRP A 370 5.33 -12.87 28.27
N TYR A 371 4.40 -12.97 29.19
CA TYR A 371 4.65 -13.13 30.62
C TYR A 371 3.87 -14.36 31.13
N ASP A 372 4.33 -14.96 32.24
CA ASP A 372 3.61 -16.03 32.87
C ASP A 372 3.91 -16.10 34.38
N ALA A 373 2.92 -16.54 35.13
CA ALA A 373 3.09 -16.92 36.53
C ALA A 373 2.27 -18.18 36.82
N LEU A 374 2.90 -19.15 37.50
CA LEU A 374 2.27 -20.44 37.79
C LEU A 374 2.59 -20.88 39.20
N ARG A 375 1.61 -21.21 40.00
CA ARG A 375 1.78 -21.88 41.27
C ARG A 375 2.16 -23.34 41.01
N LEU A 376 3.27 -23.78 41.60
CA LEU A 376 3.73 -25.17 41.58
C LEU A 376 3.03 -25.98 42.67
N SER A 377 3.02 -27.31 42.52
CA SER A 377 2.39 -28.23 43.47
C SER A 377 2.98 -28.14 44.89
N ASP A 378 4.24 -27.72 44.96
CA ASP A 378 4.98 -27.57 46.23
C ASP A 378 4.87 -26.18 46.88
N GLY A 379 3.97 -25.32 46.37
CA GLY A 379 3.75 -23.98 46.89
C GLY A 379 4.64 -22.86 46.32
N ARG A 380 5.76 -23.23 45.67
CA ARG A 380 6.59 -22.25 44.96
C ARG A 380 5.86 -21.63 43.76
N VAL A 381 6.41 -20.54 43.25
CA VAL A 381 5.81 -19.83 42.12
C VAL A 381 6.82 -19.63 41.01
N LEU A 382 6.52 -20.23 39.87
CA LEU A 382 7.21 -19.92 38.61
C LEU A 382 6.77 -18.56 38.14
N VAL A 383 7.71 -17.72 37.71
CA VAL A 383 7.50 -16.51 36.93
C VAL A 383 8.38 -16.55 35.70
N SER A 384 7.88 -16.18 34.56
CA SER A 384 8.66 -16.09 33.34
C SER A 384 8.19 -14.94 32.44
N ILE A 385 9.14 -14.43 31.69
CA ILE A 385 8.91 -13.43 30.66
C ILE A 385 9.88 -13.69 29.52
N GLY A 386 9.53 -13.30 28.31
CA GLY A 386 10.44 -13.43 27.19
C GLY A 386 9.86 -12.84 25.92
N ASP A 387 10.70 -12.84 24.89
CA ASP A 387 10.39 -12.34 23.57
C ASP A 387 10.98 -13.27 22.51
N VAL A 388 10.21 -13.52 21.43
CA VAL A 388 10.59 -14.31 20.27
C VAL A 388 11.00 -13.39 19.15
N ALA A 389 12.24 -13.51 18.67
CA ALA A 389 12.71 -12.70 17.55
C ALA A 389 11.80 -12.81 16.32
N GLY A 390 11.26 -11.66 15.88
CA GLY A 390 10.32 -11.57 14.79
C GLY A 390 8.87 -11.38 15.25
N SER A 391 7.95 -11.29 14.32
CA SER A 391 6.54 -11.02 14.58
C SER A 391 5.62 -11.97 13.80
N GLY A 392 4.32 -11.93 14.09
CA GLY A 392 3.31 -12.71 13.39
C GLY A 392 3.03 -14.07 14.04
N VAL A 393 2.17 -14.84 13.39
CA VAL A 393 1.65 -16.12 13.89
C VAL A 393 2.79 -17.10 14.23
N HIS A 394 3.88 -17.08 13.47
CA HIS A 394 5.01 -17.98 13.71
C HIS A 394 5.70 -17.68 15.05
N ALA A 395 5.98 -16.40 15.33
CA ALA A 395 6.56 -15.98 16.61
C ALA A 395 5.66 -16.37 17.79
N ALA A 396 4.36 -16.14 17.67
CA ALA A 396 3.40 -16.50 18.72
C ALA A 396 3.27 -18.01 18.94
N VAL A 397 3.41 -18.85 17.90
CA VAL A 397 3.45 -20.32 18.05
C VAL A 397 4.71 -20.73 18.83
N VAL A 398 5.87 -20.20 18.47
CA VAL A 398 7.14 -20.47 19.16
C VAL A 398 7.06 -20.02 20.62
N MET A 399 6.57 -18.81 20.87
CA MET A 399 6.30 -18.28 22.21
C MET A 399 5.45 -19.24 23.04
N GLY A 400 4.33 -19.71 22.47
CA GLY A 400 3.46 -20.68 23.13
C GLY A 400 4.16 -21.98 23.47
N VAL A 401 4.99 -22.52 22.56
CA VAL A 401 5.78 -23.74 22.77
C VAL A 401 6.80 -23.55 23.91
N VAL A 402 7.59 -22.47 23.84
CA VAL A 402 8.60 -22.17 24.89
C VAL A 402 7.91 -22.02 26.24
N ARG A 403 6.88 -21.24 26.37
CA ARG A 403 6.12 -21.04 27.60
C ARG A 403 5.58 -22.36 28.17
N GLN A 404 5.01 -23.25 27.35
CA GLN A 404 4.48 -24.52 27.79
C GLN A 404 5.62 -25.49 28.26
N ILE A 405 6.76 -25.49 27.61
CA ILE A 405 7.92 -26.23 28.03
C ILE A 405 8.41 -25.77 29.41
N LEU A 406 8.53 -24.45 29.61
CA LEU A 406 8.89 -23.88 30.91
C LEU A 406 7.91 -24.32 32.01
N ARG A 407 6.60 -24.23 31.77
CA ARG A 407 5.57 -24.70 32.70
C ARG A 407 5.63 -26.19 32.99
N GLY A 408 5.84 -27.01 31.94
CA GLY A 408 5.92 -28.46 32.09
C GLY A 408 7.12 -28.92 32.88
N ILE A 409 8.30 -28.37 32.60
CA ILE A 409 9.52 -28.68 33.32
C ILE A 409 9.44 -28.19 34.78
N ALA A 410 8.86 -27.02 35.02
CA ALA A 410 8.69 -26.46 36.36
C ALA A 410 7.92 -27.39 37.33
N GLN A 411 6.98 -28.19 36.81
CA GLN A 411 6.21 -29.16 37.63
C GLN A 411 7.05 -30.34 38.10
N VAL A 412 8.16 -30.66 37.39
CA VAL A 412 9.02 -31.79 37.68
C VAL A 412 10.33 -31.32 38.34
N HIS A 413 10.90 -30.26 37.79
CA HIS A 413 12.18 -29.68 38.22
C HIS A 413 12.06 -28.17 38.29
N ALA A 414 11.89 -27.62 39.48
CA ALA A 414 11.78 -26.17 39.69
C ALA A 414 13.17 -25.48 39.71
N ASP A 415 14.06 -25.84 38.78
CA ASP A 415 15.36 -25.21 38.55
C ASP A 415 15.30 -24.40 37.27
N PRO A 416 15.42 -23.06 37.35
CA PRO A 416 15.32 -22.16 36.18
C PRO A 416 16.31 -22.47 35.05
N SER A 417 17.54 -22.94 35.42
CA SER A 417 18.55 -23.27 34.43
C SER A 417 18.17 -24.51 33.63
N LEU A 418 17.65 -25.57 34.28
CA LEU A 418 17.14 -26.75 33.57
C LEU A 418 15.95 -26.47 32.70
N MET A 419 15.07 -25.54 33.12
CA MET A 419 13.93 -25.10 32.32
C MET A 419 14.37 -24.45 31.01
N LEU A 420 15.30 -23.48 31.07
CA LEU A 420 15.86 -22.83 29.89
C LEU A 420 16.62 -23.80 28.99
N ASP A 421 17.36 -24.76 29.55
CA ASP A 421 18.07 -25.78 28.77
C ASP A 421 17.12 -26.72 28.03
N ALA A 422 15.99 -27.08 28.64
CA ALA A 422 14.96 -27.87 27.98
C ALA A 422 14.29 -27.11 26.84
N ALA A 423 13.97 -25.85 27.10
CA ALA A 423 13.40 -24.95 26.07
C ALA A 423 14.38 -24.73 24.90
N ASP A 424 15.67 -24.51 25.16
CA ASP A 424 16.70 -24.36 24.13
C ASP A 424 16.84 -25.60 23.24
N ARG A 425 16.86 -26.81 23.87
CA ARG A 425 16.93 -28.06 23.10
C ARG A 425 15.72 -28.25 22.19
N ALA A 426 14.53 -27.99 22.69
CA ALA A 426 13.30 -28.11 21.89
C ALA A 426 13.26 -27.07 20.77
N LEU A 427 13.59 -25.80 21.08
CA LEU A 427 13.64 -24.73 20.09
C LEU A 427 14.59 -25.06 18.93
N ARG A 428 15.81 -25.50 19.23
CA ARG A 428 16.80 -25.87 18.20
C ARG A 428 16.40 -27.09 17.37
N ALA A 429 15.61 -28.00 17.95
CA ALA A 429 15.13 -29.18 17.22
C ALA A 429 13.98 -28.86 16.24
N GLU A 430 13.08 -27.97 16.61
CA GLU A 430 11.86 -27.69 15.85
C GLU A 430 11.94 -26.37 15.06
N HIS A 431 12.67 -25.37 15.58
CA HIS A 431 12.78 -24.01 15.02
C HIS A 431 14.24 -23.52 15.00
N PRO A 432 15.15 -24.16 14.22
CA PRO A 432 16.58 -23.89 14.27
C PRO A 432 17.01 -22.47 13.89
N ASP A 433 16.16 -21.74 13.16
CA ASP A 433 16.43 -20.38 12.66
C ASP A 433 15.83 -19.29 13.57
N VAL A 434 15.18 -19.67 14.69
CA VAL A 434 14.55 -18.76 15.63
C VAL A 434 15.37 -18.66 16.90
N PHE A 435 15.51 -17.48 17.43
CA PHE A 435 16.07 -17.26 18.76
C PHE A 435 15.07 -16.54 19.67
N VAL A 436 15.15 -16.79 20.95
CA VAL A 436 14.21 -16.32 21.96
C VAL A 436 14.96 -15.76 23.14
N THR A 437 14.64 -14.56 23.59
CA THR A 437 15.07 -14.05 24.87
C THR A 437 14.10 -14.51 25.95
N ALA A 438 14.60 -15.00 27.07
CA ALA A 438 13.76 -15.46 28.17
C ALA A 438 14.42 -15.26 29.54
N TRP A 439 13.59 -14.87 30.48
CA TRP A 439 13.95 -14.87 31.89
C TRP A 439 12.99 -15.75 32.69
N VAL A 440 13.52 -16.59 33.56
CA VAL A 440 12.73 -17.52 34.36
C VAL A 440 13.14 -17.41 35.80
N GLY A 441 12.19 -17.29 36.71
CA GLY A 441 12.41 -17.28 38.15
C GLY A 441 11.46 -18.22 38.89
N VAL A 442 11.93 -18.76 39.99
CA VAL A 442 11.14 -19.55 40.94
C VAL A 442 11.21 -18.88 42.29
N LEU A 443 10.09 -18.35 42.74
CA LEU A 443 9.91 -17.72 44.05
C LEU A 443 9.52 -18.77 45.08
N ASP A 444 10.23 -18.79 46.19
CA ASP A 444 9.86 -19.53 47.37
C ASP A 444 9.53 -18.55 48.49
N LEU A 445 8.26 -18.44 48.78
CA LEU A 445 7.75 -17.47 49.76
C LEU A 445 8.04 -17.88 51.21
N VAL A 446 8.27 -19.16 51.45
CA VAL A 446 8.59 -19.69 52.79
C VAL A 446 10.02 -19.38 53.17
N THR A 447 10.93 -19.60 52.23
CA THR A 447 12.38 -19.32 52.43
C THR A 447 12.74 -17.90 52.04
N ARG A 448 11.79 -17.14 51.44
CA ARG A 448 11.97 -15.77 50.94
C ARG A 448 13.07 -15.67 49.88
N THR A 449 13.20 -16.68 49.06
CA THR A 449 14.25 -16.76 48.05
C THR A 449 13.69 -16.75 46.64
N LEU A 450 14.45 -16.16 45.71
CA LEU A 450 14.23 -16.21 44.28
C LEU A 450 15.42 -16.92 43.63
N SER A 451 15.17 -18.06 43.01
CA SER A 451 16.13 -18.71 42.10
C SER A 451 15.79 -18.28 40.70
N TYR A 452 16.76 -17.82 39.87
CA TYR A 452 16.49 -17.33 38.54
C TYR A 452 17.61 -17.61 37.56
N ALA A 453 17.26 -17.64 36.27
CA ALA A 453 18.17 -17.72 35.15
C ALA A 453 17.65 -16.88 33.97
N SER A 454 18.57 -16.42 33.15
CA SER A 454 18.25 -15.62 31.95
C SER A 454 18.85 -16.27 30.70
N ALA A 455 18.22 -16.01 29.58
CA ALA A 455 18.69 -16.33 28.23
C ALA A 455 18.61 -15.08 27.36
N GLY A 456 19.54 -14.14 27.55
CA GLY A 456 19.64 -12.90 26.75
C GLY A 456 18.53 -11.88 26.97
N HIS A 457 17.71 -12.01 28.00
CA HIS A 457 16.57 -11.13 28.28
C HIS A 457 17.00 -9.90 29.10
N PRO A 458 16.30 -8.75 29.00
CA PRO A 458 16.52 -7.57 29.82
C PRO A 458 16.56 -7.90 31.33
N TYR A 459 17.37 -7.16 32.09
CA TYR A 459 17.54 -7.44 33.53
C TYR A 459 16.31 -6.98 34.30
N PRO A 460 15.62 -7.86 35.04
CA PRO A 460 14.52 -7.46 35.91
C PRO A 460 14.97 -6.52 37.02
N LEU A 461 14.04 -5.69 37.48
CA LEU A 461 14.27 -4.79 38.60
C LEU A 461 13.72 -5.42 39.88
N LEU A 462 14.53 -5.42 40.92
CA LEU A 462 14.09 -5.67 42.30
C LEU A 462 14.02 -4.32 43.03
N ILE A 463 12.82 -3.94 43.44
CA ILE A 463 12.56 -2.68 44.14
C ILE A 463 12.16 -3.01 45.55
N ALA A 464 12.88 -2.49 46.53
CA ALA A 464 12.50 -2.69 47.93
C ALA A 464 12.69 -1.41 48.75
N PRO A 465 11.82 -1.19 49.77
CA PRO A 465 11.79 0.08 50.55
C PRO A 465 13.14 0.49 51.16
N ASN A 466 13.97 -0.50 51.50
CA ASN A 466 15.27 -0.26 52.18
C ASN A 466 16.48 -0.41 51.26
N LEU A 467 16.31 -0.89 50.04
CA LEU A 467 17.41 -1.21 49.09
C LEU A 467 17.34 -0.35 47.82
N GLY A 468 16.26 0.43 47.64
CA GLY A 468 16.03 1.14 46.41
C GLY A 468 15.76 0.21 45.19
N VAL A 469 16.21 0.60 44.02
CA VAL A 469 16.07 -0.16 42.76
C VAL A 469 17.39 -0.87 42.48
N ARG A 470 17.32 -2.19 42.24
CA ARG A 470 18.46 -3.02 41.88
C ARG A 470 18.13 -3.86 40.65
N GLU A 471 19.02 -3.89 39.67
CA GLU A 471 18.94 -4.80 38.53
C GLU A 471 19.43 -6.21 38.93
N LEU A 472 18.70 -7.23 38.44
CA LEU A 472 19.10 -8.64 38.63
C LEU A 472 19.94 -9.08 37.44
N GLU A 473 21.19 -8.66 37.44
CA GLU A 473 22.11 -8.93 36.35
C GLU A 473 22.37 -10.45 36.19
N HIS A 474 22.20 -10.95 35.00
CA HIS A 474 22.59 -12.29 34.58
C HIS A 474 22.75 -12.35 33.09
N SER A 475 23.96 -12.39 32.59
CA SER A 475 24.25 -12.41 31.15
C SER A 475 24.36 -13.85 30.66
N ALA A 476 23.56 -14.18 29.65
CA ALA A 476 23.61 -15.46 28.94
C ALA A 476 23.14 -15.26 27.50
N LEU A 477 23.47 -16.19 26.60
CA LEU A 477 22.97 -16.14 25.21
C LEU A 477 21.49 -16.47 25.15
N PRO A 478 20.74 -15.87 24.20
CA PRO A 478 19.36 -16.25 23.88
C PRO A 478 19.22 -17.74 23.58
N LEU A 479 18.02 -18.27 23.80
CA LEU A 479 17.66 -19.64 23.39
C LEU A 479 17.79 -19.74 21.86
N GLY A 480 18.21 -20.87 21.36
CA GLY A 480 18.56 -21.09 19.95
C GLY A 480 20.02 -20.80 19.61
N LEU A 481 20.70 -19.92 20.38
CA LEU A 481 22.11 -19.55 20.18
C LEU A 481 23.06 -20.17 21.22
N ARG A 482 22.54 -20.87 22.23
CA ARG A 482 23.34 -21.47 23.33
C ARG A 482 24.11 -22.69 22.83
N LYS A 483 25.34 -22.88 23.36
CA LYS A 483 26.21 -24.01 22.98
C LYS A 483 26.29 -25.09 24.08
N GLY A 484 25.20 -25.36 24.77
CA GLY A 484 25.14 -26.35 25.82
C GLY A 484 24.57 -25.82 27.13
N HIS A 485 24.78 -26.54 28.23
CA HIS A 485 24.33 -26.13 29.58
C HIS A 485 25.21 -24.95 30.08
N ASP A 486 24.70 -23.72 29.92
CA ASP A 486 25.46 -22.49 30.18
C ASP A 486 25.15 -21.86 31.57
N GLY A 487 24.48 -22.55 32.48
CA GLY A 487 24.07 -21.77 33.62
C GLY A 487 23.81 -22.52 34.93
N ILE A 488 24.42 -21.99 35.99
CA ILE A 488 23.93 -22.18 37.34
C ILE A 488 22.89 -21.14 37.61
N ALA A 489 21.72 -21.54 38.10
CA ALA A 489 20.70 -20.58 38.53
C ALA A 489 21.26 -19.69 39.64
N ASN A 490 21.05 -18.38 39.51
CA ASN A 490 21.35 -17.45 40.61
C ASN A 490 20.28 -17.56 41.68
N MET A 491 20.67 -17.33 42.94
CA MET A 491 19.75 -17.32 44.07
C MET A 491 19.97 -16.07 44.91
N ILE A 492 18.86 -15.37 45.23
CA ILE A 492 18.86 -14.18 46.07
C ILE A 492 17.75 -14.26 47.11
N GLU A 493 17.90 -13.55 48.22
CA GLU A 493 16.83 -13.31 49.17
C GLU A 493 15.97 -12.16 48.70
N ILE A 494 14.63 -12.30 48.75
CA ILE A 494 13.66 -11.26 48.42
C ILE A 494 13.21 -10.59 49.71
N PRO A 495 13.40 -9.29 49.88
CA PRO A 495 12.93 -8.56 51.05
C PRO A 495 11.40 -8.57 51.17
N ASP A 496 10.90 -8.26 52.39
CA ASP A 496 9.48 -7.99 52.57
C ASP A 496 9.06 -6.72 51.83
N ARG A 497 7.84 -6.75 51.28
CA ARG A 497 7.27 -5.65 50.49
C ARG A 497 8.12 -5.24 49.29
N ALA A 498 8.82 -6.17 48.70
CA ALA A 498 9.60 -5.95 47.48
C ALA A 498 8.73 -6.15 46.25
N TRP A 499 9.05 -5.42 45.19
CA TRP A 499 8.50 -5.63 43.85
C TRP A 499 9.59 -6.21 42.95
N LEU A 500 9.27 -7.31 42.29
CA LEU A 500 10.03 -7.85 41.19
C LEU A 500 9.34 -7.40 39.89
N VAL A 501 10.02 -6.59 39.10
CA VAL A 501 9.50 -6.04 37.80
C VAL A 501 10.24 -6.71 36.69
N LEU A 502 9.49 -7.44 35.87
CA LEU A 502 9.94 -8.09 34.64
C LEU A 502 9.36 -7.33 33.47
N TYR A 503 10.15 -7.15 32.41
CA TYR A 503 9.70 -6.40 31.23
C TYR A 503 10.45 -6.84 30.00
N THR A 504 9.82 -6.70 28.83
CA THR A 504 10.43 -6.93 27.51
C THR A 504 11.07 -5.65 26.98
N ASP A 505 11.95 -5.78 26.00
CA ASP A 505 12.75 -4.69 25.45
C ASP A 505 11.92 -3.60 24.76
N GLY A 506 10.72 -3.93 24.22
CA GLY A 506 9.78 -2.97 23.68
C GLY A 506 9.42 -1.83 24.65
N LEU A 507 9.54 -2.06 25.97
CA LEU A 507 9.35 -1.01 26.99
C LEU A 507 10.47 0.04 26.92
N THR A 508 11.71 -0.36 26.68
CA THR A 508 12.90 0.50 26.72
C THR A 508 13.37 0.97 25.34
N GLU A 509 12.99 0.25 24.27
CA GLU A 509 13.38 0.56 22.89
C GLU A 509 12.38 1.48 22.17
N SER A 510 11.27 1.83 22.80
CA SER A 510 10.18 2.66 22.23
C SER A 510 10.64 3.98 21.59
N THR A 511 11.82 4.50 21.94
CA THR A 511 12.38 5.78 21.44
C THR A 511 13.61 5.61 20.56
N HIS A 512 13.96 4.40 20.14
CA HIS A 512 15.21 4.09 19.41
C HIS A 512 16.50 4.46 20.17
N ASP A 513 16.39 4.86 21.43
CA ASP A 513 17.51 5.13 22.36
C ASP A 513 17.31 4.30 23.64
N ILE A 514 17.92 3.11 23.65
CA ILE A 514 17.85 2.15 24.77
C ILE A 514 18.32 2.77 26.07
N ALA A 515 19.36 3.61 26.02
CA ALA A 515 19.89 4.26 27.22
C ALA A 515 18.89 5.25 27.84
N ALA A 516 18.21 6.01 27.00
CA ALA A 516 17.15 6.94 27.43
C ALA A 516 15.91 6.18 27.94
N GLY A 517 15.57 5.04 27.32
CA GLY A 517 14.48 4.17 27.76
C GLY A 517 14.76 3.57 29.14
N ASN A 518 15.94 2.98 29.34
CA ASN A 518 16.37 2.45 30.62
C ASN A 518 16.42 3.53 31.72
N ALA A 519 16.91 4.74 31.42
CA ALA A 519 16.92 5.84 32.38
C ALA A 519 15.49 6.22 32.84
N ARG A 520 14.54 6.29 31.92
CA ARG A 520 13.12 6.56 32.25
C ARG A 520 12.48 5.44 33.07
N LEU A 521 12.80 4.18 32.76
CA LEU A 521 12.33 3.04 33.53
C LEU A 521 12.85 3.09 34.98
N LEU A 522 14.14 3.35 35.17
CA LEU A 522 14.78 3.46 36.50
C LEU A 522 14.22 4.67 37.28
N GLU A 523 13.98 5.79 36.62
CA GLU A 523 13.34 6.97 37.21
C GLU A 523 11.90 6.66 37.64
N ALA A 524 11.11 6.04 36.77
CA ALA A 524 9.74 5.61 37.06
C ALA A 524 9.73 4.63 38.26
N ALA A 525 10.56 3.60 38.22
CA ALA A 525 10.71 2.61 39.28
C ALA A 525 11.09 3.27 40.63
N SER A 526 12.03 4.21 40.62
CA SER A 526 12.48 4.93 41.81
C SER A 526 11.39 5.84 42.41
N SER A 527 10.57 6.48 41.55
CA SER A 527 9.49 7.37 41.99
C SER A 527 8.31 6.63 42.62
N LEU A 528 8.18 5.32 42.34
CA LEU A 528 7.04 4.49 42.75
C LEU A 528 7.32 3.71 44.05
N THR A 529 8.55 3.79 44.63
CA THR A 529 8.94 3.07 45.85
C THR A 529 8.09 3.41 47.08
N ASP A 530 7.47 4.61 47.13
CA ASP A 530 6.61 5.05 48.23
C ASP A 530 5.10 4.89 47.99
N ALA A 531 4.71 4.47 46.78
CA ALA A 531 3.31 4.33 46.41
C ALA A 531 2.79 2.94 46.83
N ASN A 532 1.67 2.89 47.56
CA ASN A 532 0.80 1.73 47.68
C ASN A 532 0.14 1.46 46.31
N ALA A 533 0.93 1.09 45.32
CA ALA A 533 0.50 1.03 43.95
C ALA A 533 -0.19 -0.31 43.65
N SER A 534 -1.50 -0.29 43.70
CA SER A 534 -2.36 -1.41 43.28
C SER A 534 -2.28 -1.71 41.78
N PHE A 535 -1.47 -0.98 40.99
CA PHE A 535 -1.34 -1.16 39.54
C PHE A 535 0.03 -0.66 39.06
N LEU A 536 1.10 -1.25 39.64
CA LEU A 536 2.48 -0.80 39.37
C LEU A 536 2.90 -1.02 37.89
N ALA A 537 2.53 -2.15 37.29
CA ALA A 537 2.82 -2.42 35.88
C ALA A 537 2.23 -1.36 34.96
N HIS A 538 0.97 -0.99 35.21
CA HIS A 538 0.29 0.08 34.44
C HIS A 538 0.90 1.46 34.70
N ALA A 539 1.34 1.74 35.92
CA ALA A 539 2.01 3.00 36.23
C ALA A 539 3.35 3.14 35.51
N ILE A 540 4.14 2.06 35.48
CA ILE A 540 5.41 1.98 34.75
C ILE A 540 5.15 2.18 33.24
N ALA A 541 4.21 1.42 32.64
CA ALA A 541 3.90 1.54 31.24
C ALA A 541 3.57 3.00 30.85
N ARG A 542 2.66 3.66 31.60
CA ARG A 542 2.30 5.06 31.33
C ARG A 542 3.44 6.05 31.50
N ALA A 543 4.36 5.80 32.42
CA ALA A 543 5.52 6.67 32.64
C ALA A 543 6.58 6.54 31.55
N VAL A 544 6.82 5.32 31.06
CA VAL A 544 7.89 5.03 30.10
C VAL A 544 7.43 5.19 28.66
N ILE A 545 6.21 4.72 28.34
CA ILE A 545 5.64 4.69 26.98
C ILE A 545 4.27 5.41 26.90
N PRO A 546 4.17 6.70 27.22
CA PRO A 546 2.89 7.42 27.29
C PRO A 546 2.13 7.46 25.96
N ASN A 547 2.83 7.27 24.83
CA ASN A 547 2.28 7.28 23.47
C ASN A 547 2.25 5.87 22.84
N GLY A 548 2.43 4.79 23.64
CA GLY A 548 2.60 3.43 23.14
C GLY A 548 4.02 3.12 22.66
N SER A 549 4.23 1.89 22.17
CA SER A 549 5.51 1.43 21.62
C SER A 549 5.34 0.96 20.17
N HIS A 550 6.43 0.97 19.41
CA HIS A 550 6.48 0.37 18.07
C HIS A 550 6.51 -1.15 18.11
N ASP A 551 7.06 -1.72 19.20
CA ASP A 551 7.13 -3.14 19.46
C ASP A 551 6.18 -3.54 20.58
N ASP A 552 5.92 -4.85 20.70
CA ASP A 552 5.13 -5.39 21.79
C ASP A 552 5.78 -5.11 23.16
N VAL A 553 4.97 -4.91 24.16
CA VAL A 553 5.43 -4.65 25.52
C VAL A 553 4.72 -5.57 26.49
N ALA A 554 5.49 -6.40 27.18
CA ALA A 554 5.02 -7.17 28.31
C ALA A 554 5.69 -6.70 29.60
N ILE A 555 4.88 -6.49 30.62
CA ILE A 555 5.35 -6.16 31.98
C ILE A 555 4.66 -7.08 32.96
N LEU A 556 5.42 -7.74 33.83
CA LEU A 556 4.91 -8.52 34.95
C LEU A 556 5.54 -8.02 36.24
N VAL A 557 4.71 -7.63 37.18
CA VAL A 557 5.15 -7.22 38.52
C VAL A 557 4.67 -8.23 39.57
N ALA A 558 5.54 -8.68 40.42
CA ALA A 558 5.25 -9.53 41.56
C ALA A 558 5.60 -8.78 42.85
N GLN A 559 4.62 -8.54 43.72
CA GLN A 559 4.82 -7.89 45.05
C GLN A 559 4.76 -8.89 46.17
N THR A 560 5.75 -8.91 47.04
CA THR A 560 5.78 -9.74 48.24
C THR A 560 5.19 -9.00 49.46
N ASP A 561 4.42 -9.73 50.30
CA ASP A 561 3.95 -9.30 51.62
C ASP A 561 3.98 -10.51 52.57
N TYR A 562 5.10 -10.70 53.25
CA TYR A 562 5.30 -11.87 54.07
C TYR A 562 4.42 -11.88 55.34
N ALA A 563 3.88 -10.75 55.76
CA ALA A 563 2.94 -10.70 56.89
C ALA A 563 1.67 -11.54 56.61
N LEU A 564 1.22 -11.55 55.32
CA LEU A 564 0.06 -12.34 54.87
C LEU A 564 0.40 -13.86 54.83
N ILE A 565 1.64 -14.21 54.55
CA ILE A 565 2.08 -15.63 54.51
C ILE A 565 2.17 -16.22 55.91
N GLU A 566 2.66 -15.46 56.90
CA GLU A 566 2.84 -15.91 58.27
C GLU A 566 1.55 -16.45 58.90
N SER A 567 0.39 -16.09 58.40
CA SER A 567 -0.90 -16.67 58.80
C SER A 567 -1.11 -18.11 58.31
N HIS A 568 -0.39 -18.54 57.29
CA HIS A 568 -0.50 -19.85 56.65
C HIS A 568 0.68 -20.79 56.96
N ILE A 569 1.72 -20.33 57.61
CA ILE A 569 2.87 -21.13 57.99
C ILE A 569 2.97 -21.23 59.50
N GLU A 570 3.52 -22.35 59.91
CA GLU A 570 3.97 -22.52 61.30
C GLU A 570 5.45 -22.86 61.29
N ARG A 571 6.22 -22.18 62.16
CA ARG A 571 7.69 -22.29 62.19
C ARG A 571 8.18 -22.67 63.57
N TRP A 572 9.14 -23.59 63.61
CA TRP A 572 9.87 -23.97 64.79
C TRP A 572 11.35 -24.04 64.50
N THR A 573 12.17 -23.65 65.44
CA THR A 573 13.62 -23.79 65.37
C THR A 573 14.10 -24.71 66.48
N PHE A 574 14.96 -25.63 66.15
CA PHE A 574 15.60 -26.49 67.15
C PHE A 574 17.09 -26.57 66.89
N ASP A 575 17.90 -26.97 67.99
CA ASP A 575 19.29 -27.20 67.81
C ASP A 575 19.55 -28.74 67.59
N ALA A 576 20.13 -29.04 66.44
CA ALA A 576 20.43 -30.42 66.01
C ALA A 576 21.42 -31.11 67.00
N GLY A 577 22.20 -30.37 67.81
CA GLY A 577 23.04 -30.88 68.89
C GLY A 577 22.27 -31.28 70.16
N ASP A 578 20.99 -30.86 70.29
CA ASP A 578 20.17 -31.16 71.48
C ASP A 578 18.93 -32.03 71.10
N THR A 579 18.94 -33.26 71.42
CA THR A 579 17.85 -34.22 71.13
C THR A 579 16.55 -33.92 71.86
N SER A 580 16.55 -33.11 72.94
CA SER A 580 15.32 -32.67 73.62
C SER A 580 14.57 -31.67 72.82
N THR A 581 15.23 -30.71 72.15
CA THR A 581 14.67 -29.72 71.28
C THR A 581 14.10 -30.35 70.00
N ALA A 582 14.77 -31.34 69.43
CA ALA A 582 14.26 -32.10 68.26
C ALA A 582 12.96 -32.87 68.58
N THR A 583 12.86 -33.44 69.79
CA THR A 583 11.65 -34.12 70.28
C THR A 583 10.52 -33.14 70.50
N ALA A 584 10.82 -31.96 71.01
CA ALA A 584 9.83 -30.90 71.16
C ALA A 584 9.29 -30.39 69.80
N ALA A 585 10.16 -30.18 68.78
CA ALA A 585 9.82 -29.82 67.44
C ALA A 585 8.88 -30.85 66.75
N ARG A 586 9.18 -32.18 66.94
CA ARG A 586 8.33 -33.26 66.43
C ARG A 586 6.94 -33.21 67.05
N ARG A 587 6.80 -33.00 68.39
CA ARG A 587 5.48 -32.86 69.03
C ARG A 587 4.74 -31.65 68.56
N ALA A 588 5.43 -30.51 68.40
CA ALA A 588 4.85 -29.29 67.86
C ALA A 588 4.33 -29.48 66.42
N PHE A 589 5.10 -30.09 65.54
CA PHE A 589 4.71 -30.44 64.19
C PHE A 589 3.48 -31.33 64.12
N CYS A 590 3.47 -32.48 64.82
CA CYS A 590 2.31 -33.38 64.87
C CYS A 590 1.07 -32.68 65.46
N GLY A 591 1.23 -31.85 66.50
CA GLY A 591 0.16 -31.06 67.09
C GLY A 591 -0.40 -30.00 66.18
N SER A 592 0.42 -29.38 65.35
CA SER A 592 0.03 -28.43 64.35
C SER A 592 -0.87 -29.09 63.27
N LEU A 593 -0.44 -30.20 62.70
CA LEU A 593 -1.20 -30.96 61.72
C LEU A 593 -2.61 -31.32 62.25
N GLN A 594 -2.67 -31.80 63.49
CA GLN A 594 -3.97 -32.13 64.14
C GLN A 594 -4.87 -30.93 64.34
N LYS A 595 -4.31 -29.78 64.80
CA LYS A 595 -5.07 -28.51 64.99
C LYS A 595 -5.64 -27.98 63.68
N ARG A 596 -4.92 -28.17 62.59
CA ARG A 596 -5.33 -27.74 61.26
C ARG A 596 -6.31 -28.72 60.56
N GLY A 597 -6.65 -29.82 61.26
CA GLY A 597 -7.64 -30.81 60.74
C GLY A 597 -7.14 -31.66 59.61
N ILE A 598 -5.82 -31.85 59.51
CA ILE A 598 -5.22 -32.73 58.52
C ILE A 598 -5.74 -34.15 58.70
N PRO A 599 -6.14 -34.88 57.65
CA PRO A 599 -6.69 -36.22 57.74
C PRO A 599 -5.79 -37.17 58.49
N ALA A 600 -6.41 -37.94 59.39
CA ALA A 600 -5.67 -38.86 60.30
C ALA A 600 -4.81 -39.91 59.56
N ASN A 601 -5.14 -40.24 58.32
CA ASN A 601 -4.40 -41.14 57.45
C ASN A 601 -3.08 -40.52 56.91
N MET A 602 -2.90 -39.18 56.97
CA MET A 602 -1.67 -38.52 56.58
C MET A 602 -0.65 -38.45 57.72
N LEU A 603 -1.07 -38.51 58.99
CA LEU A 603 -0.24 -38.32 60.16
C LEU A 603 0.90 -39.32 60.24
N PRO A 604 0.74 -40.62 60.01
CA PRO A 604 1.84 -41.58 60.07
C PRO A 604 2.96 -41.28 59.04
N ASN A 605 2.61 -40.89 57.82
CA ASN A 605 3.57 -40.52 56.79
C ASN A 605 4.29 -39.23 57.18
N ALA A 606 3.54 -38.22 57.66
CA ALA A 606 4.10 -36.94 58.10
C ALA A 606 5.12 -37.16 59.28
N GLU A 607 4.77 -38.00 60.23
CA GLU A 607 5.64 -38.30 61.36
C GLU A 607 6.90 -39.04 60.94
N LEU A 608 6.82 -40.00 60.01
CA LEU A 608 7.93 -40.72 59.43
C LEU A 608 8.87 -39.78 58.68
N ILE A 609 8.32 -38.99 57.76
CA ILE A 609 9.06 -37.97 56.96
C ILE A 609 9.79 -37.01 57.88
N PHE A 610 9.10 -36.46 58.88
CA PHE A 610 9.68 -35.55 59.84
C PHE A 610 10.89 -36.25 60.63
N GLY A 611 10.67 -37.48 61.08
CA GLY A 611 11.68 -38.24 61.81
C GLY A 611 12.93 -38.49 60.97
N GLU A 612 12.79 -38.81 59.69
CA GLU A 612 13.96 -39.07 58.83
C GLU A 612 14.69 -37.74 58.47
N LEU A 613 13.98 -36.64 58.20
CA LEU A 613 14.61 -35.35 57.92
C LEU A 613 15.36 -34.79 59.09
N ILE A 614 14.75 -34.81 60.30
CA ILE A 614 15.38 -34.35 61.52
C ILE A 614 16.54 -35.26 61.91
N GLY A 615 16.39 -36.57 61.76
CA GLY A 615 17.48 -37.52 61.97
C GLY A 615 18.69 -37.29 61.05
N ASN A 616 18.45 -36.88 59.84
CA ASN A 616 19.50 -36.47 58.90
C ASN A 616 20.14 -35.14 59.30
N ALA A 617 19.36 -34.13 59.69
CA ALA A 617 19.91 -32.89 60.23
C ALA A 617 20.80 -33.07 61.49
N ILE A 618 20.33 -33.87 62.38
CA ILE A 618 21.15 -34.20 63.62
C ILE A 618 22.50 -34.89 63.33
N ARG A 619 22.49 -35.77 62.30
CA ARG A 619 23.72 -36.54 61.95
C ARG A 619 24.70 -35.72 61.10
N HIS A 620 24.20 -34.86 60.26
CA HIS A 620 25.01 -34.28 59.19
C HIS A 620 25.08 -32.74 59.20
N ALA A 621 24.20 -32.04 59.93
CA ALA A 621 24.10 -30.59 59.96
C ALA A 621 23.98 -30.06 61.42
N PRO A 622 25.04 -30.16 62.22
CA PRO A 622 24.98 -29.67 63.58
C PRO A 622 24.77 -28.18 63.64
N GLY A 623 23.88 -27.76 64.57
CA GLY A 623 23.46 -26.34 64.74
C GLY A 623 21.96 -26.13 64.63
N LEU A 624 21.58 -24.90 64.44
CA LEU A 624 20.13 -24.51 64.31
C LEU A 624 19.52 -25.03 63.04
N VAL A 625 18.36 -25.66 63.15
CA VAL A 625 17.52 -26.17 62.08
C VAL A 625 16.15 -25.52 62.18
N ASP A 626 15.73 -24.90 61.13
CA ASP A 626 14.40 -24.33 60.98
C ASP A 626 13.45 -25.33 60.33
N VAL A 627 12.34 -25.58 60.97
CA VAL A 627 11.23 -26.40 60.44
C VAL A 627 10.05 -25.48 60.17
N VAL A 628 9.55 -25.53 58.96
CA VAL A 628 8.40 -24.73 58.53
C VAL A 628 7.38 -25.65 57.91
N VAL A 629 6.12 -25.48 58.27
CA VAL A 629 4.98 -26.13 57.57
C VAL A 629 4.13 -25.07 56.90
N ASP A 630 4.00 -25.22 55.60
CA ASP A 630 3.16 -24.35 54.77
C ASP A 630 1.80 -25.04 54.56
N TYR A 631 0.75 -24.39 55.00
CA TYR A 631 -0.66 -24.78 54.83
C TYR A 631 -1.41 -23.98 53.74
N SER A 632 -0.67 -23.23 52.95
CA SER A 632 -1.28 -22.46 51.86
C SER A 632 -1.72 -23.32 50.65
N THR A 633 -1.26 -24.58 50.61
CA THR A 633 -1.60 -25.59 49.58
C THR A 633 -2.66 -26.57 50.11
N ASP A 634 -3.27 -27.35 49.18
CA ASP A 634 -4.26 -28.39 49.54
C ASP A 634 -3.66 -29.46 50.46
N GLN A 635 -2.37 -29.73 50.29
CA GLN A 635 -1.59 -30.64 51.13
C GLN A 635 -0.52 -29.86 51.89
N PRO A 636 -0.25 -30.19 53.15
CA PRO A 636 0.81 -29.50 53.89
C PRO A 636 2.19 -29.75 53.27
N VAL A 637 2.98 -28.69 53.14
CA VAL A 637 4.37 -28.77 52.69
C VAL A 637 5.30 -28.57 53.88
N LEU A 638 6.11 -29.60 54.16
CA LEU A 638 7.12 -29.53 55.21
C LEU A 638 8.46 -29.05 54.64
N HIS A 639 8.99 -28.01 55.23
CA HIS A 639 10.33 -27.48 54.93
C HIS A 639 11.26 -27.72 56.12
N VAL A 640 12.42 -28.29 55.89
CA VAL A 640 13.48 -28.45 56.88
C VAL A 640 14.72 -27.74 56.32
N LEU A 641 15.17 -26.69 57.03
CA LEU A 641 16.28 -25.85 56.60
C LEU A 641 17.44 -26.02 57.60
N ASP A 642 18.52 -26.63 57.18
CA ASP A 642 19.73 -26.79 57.98
C ASP A 642 20.81 -25.79 57.54
N ARG A 643 21.91 -25.72 58.33
CA ARG A 643 23.08 -24.90 58.06
C ARG A 643 24.35 -25.75 57.92
N GLY A 644 24.23 -27.02 57.57
CA GLY A 644 25.32 -27.94 57.33
C GLY A 644 26.16 -27.67 56.10
N ALA A 645 26.93 -28.62 55.66
CA ALA A 645 27.75 -28.50 54.43
C ALA A 645 26.91 -28.51 53.15
N GLY A 646 25.62 -28.80 53.25
CA GLY A 646 24.71 -28.96 52.13
C GLY A 646 24.95 -30.20 51.28
N PHE A 647 23.86 -30.75 50.71
CA PHE A 647 24.00 -31.91 49.82
C PHE A 647 22.92 -31.79 48.71
N ARG A 648 23.21 -32.41 47.56
CA ARG A 648 22.19 -32.61 46.51
C ARG A 648 21.64 -34.01 46.65
N HIS A 649 20.33 -34.13 46.68
CA HIS A 649 19.66 -35.42 46.72
C HIS A 649 19.61 -36.02 45.30
N ILE A 650 19.99 -37.31 45.20
CA ILE A 650 19.82 -38.14 44.04
C ILE A 650 18.97 -39.34 44.49
N SER A 651 17.76 -39.46 43.95
CA SER A 651 16.85 -40.58 44.29
C SER A 651 17.39 -41.90 43.73
N ARG A 652 18.32 -42.54 44.44
CA ARG A 652 18.82 -43.90 44.14
C ARG A 652 18.81 -44.74 45.39
N LEU A 653 18.40 -46.00 45.23
CA LEU A 653 18.57 -46.99 46.25
C LEU A 653 20.08 -47.12 46.62
N PRO A 654 20.41 -47.23 47.88
CA PRO A 654 21.80 -47.56 48.29
C PRO A 654 22.26 -48.79 47.54
N ALA A 655 23.54 -48.82 47.13
CA ALA A 655 24.13 -49.96 46.42
C ALA A 655 24.13 -51.25 47.28
N ASP A 656 24.10 -51.11 48.59
CA ASP A 656 23.95 -52.20 49.55
C ASP A 656 22.55 -52.15 50.18
N PRO A 657 21.67 -53.10 49.89
CA PRO A 657 20.34 -53.18 50.47
C PRO A 657 20.30 -53.35 52.01
N LEU A 658 21.39 -53.68 52.60
CA LEU A 658 21.54 -53.89 54.05
C LEU A 658 22.15 -52.69 54.77
N SER A 659 22.61 -51.67 54.04
CA SER A 659 23.19 -50.45 54.62
C SER A 659 22.17 -49.69 55.44
N GLU A 660 22.45 -49.36 56.67
CA GLU A 660 21.59 -48.51 57.52
C GLU A 660 21.67 -47.01 57.11
N SER A 661 22.74 -46.62 56.42
CA SER A 661 22.90 -45.24 55.95
C SER A 661 22.31 -45.03 54.52
N GLY A 662 21.63 -43.93 54.33
CA GLY A 662 21.03 -43.56 53.02
C GLY A 662 19.61 -44.07 52.78
N ARG A 663 18.98 -44.87 53.62
CA ARG A 663 17.64 -45.36 53.52
C ARG A 663 16.59 -44.28 53.82
N GLY A 664 16.90 -43.27 54.67
CA GLY A 664 15.95 -42.27 55.12
C GLY A 664 15.42 -41.44 54.00
N LEU A 665 16.29 -40.96 53.08
CA LEU A 665 15.86 -40.18 51.94
C LEU A 665 15.02 -40.97 50.86
N PHE A 666 15.37 -42.28 50.74
CA PHE A 666 14.57 -43.20 49.91
C PHE A 666 13.17 -43.46 50.51
N ILE A 667 13.10 -43.60 51.83
CA ILE A 667 11.77 -43.74 52.52
C ILE A 667 10.94 -42.49 52.30
N ILE A 668 11.52 -41.30 52.46
CA ILE A 668 10.81 -40.04 52.20
C ILE A 668 10.28 -40.01 50.78
N SER A 669 11.14 -40.30 49.78
CA SER A 669 10.71 -40.35 48.36
C SER A 669 9.62 -41.36 48.06
N SER A 670 9.52 -42.43 48.90
CA SER A 670 8.50 -43.48 48.71
C SER A 670 7.13 -43.13 49.30
N VAL A 671 7.09 -42.30 50.35
CA VAL A 671 5.85 -41.96 51.09
C VAL A 671 5.36 -40.54 50.90
N ALA A 672 6.23 -39.66 50.39
CA ALA A 672 5.88 -38.28 50.04
C ALA A 672 5.19 -38.24 48.66
N GLU A 673 4.41 -37.22 48.41
CA GLU A 673 3.91 -36.92 47.07
C GLU A 673 4.99 -36.32 46.19
N ASP A 674 5.79 -35.40 46.76
CA ASP A 674 7.00 -34.86 46.18
C ASP A 674 8.06 -34.59 47.23
N PHE A 675 9.35 -34.74 46.87
CA PHE A 675 10.48 -34.51 47.74
C PHE A 675 11.64 -33.91 46.99
N THR A 676 12.09 -32.73 47.41
CA THR A 676 13.27 -32.06 46.84
C THR A 676 14.23 -31.59 47.90
N VAL A 677 15.53 -31.55 47.57
CA VAL A 677 16.56 -30.94 48.38
C VAL A 677 17.38 -29.98 47.57
N THR A 678 17.46 -28.74 47.99
CA THR A 678 18.24 -27.67 47.35
C THR A 678 19.31 -27.12 48.28
N LEU A 679 20.40 -26.63 47.70
CA LEU A 679 21.42 -25.88 48.44
C LEU A 679 20.93 -24.47 48.72
N ARG A 680 21.23 -23.96 49.90
CA ARG A 680 20.85 -22.58 50.29
C ARG A 680 21.97 -21.58 49.97
N PRO A 681 21.66 -20.32 49.70
CA PRO A 681 22.67 -19.28 49.41
C PRO A 681 23.61 -19.01 50.59
N ASP A 682 23.09 -19.13 51.79
CA ASP A 682 23.82 -18.92 53.05
C ASP A 682 24.56 -20.18 53.58
N GLY A 683 24.57 -21.23 52.79
CA GLY A 683 25.07 -22.56 53.13
C GLY A 683 23.98 -23.43 53.76
N GLY A 684 24.21 -24.77 53.72
CA GLY A 684 23.24 -25.75 54.20
C GLY A 684 22.29 -26.26 53.15
N SER A 685 21.30 -27.06 53.60
CA SER A 685 20.29 -27.66 52.73
C SER A 685 18.88 -27.16 53.08
N HIS A 686 18.04 -27.13 52.08
CA HIS A 686 16.62 -26.98 52.23
C HIS A 686 15.91 -28.22 51.66
N ALA A 687 15.42 -29.07 52.55
CA ALA A 687 14.59 -30.22 52.24
C ALA A 687 13.13 -29.79 52.26
N ARG A 688 12.41 -30.05 51.18
CA ARG A 688 11.00 -29.78 51.02
C ARG A 688 10.24 -31.06 50.72
N VAL A 689 9.14 -31.28 51.36
CA VAL A 689 8.32 -32.48 51.21
C VAL A 689 6.84 -32.14 51.21
N ILE A 690 6.14 -32.58 50.14
CA ILE A 690 4.67 -32.58 50.12
C ILE A 690 4.17 -33.84 50.80
N ILE A 691 3.37 -33.67 51.85
CA ILE A 691 2.90 -34.78 52.66
C ILE A 691 1.70 -35.42 52.01
N ALA A 692 1.85 -36.65 51.49
CA ALA A 692 0.77 -37.39 50.82
C ALA A 692 -0.18 -38.06 51.81
N ALA A 693 -1.46 -38.21 51.42
CA ALA A 693 -2.39 -39.08 52.10
C ALA A 693 -1.93 -40.57 51.98
N ALA A 694 -1.92 -41.28 53.07
CA ALA A 694 -1.58 -42.70 53.06
C ALA A 694 -2.60 -43.51 52.23
N SER A 695 -2.24 -43.88 51.01
CA SER A 695 -2.94 -44.91 50.24
C SER A 695 -2.14 -46.18 50.21
N VAL A 696 -2.66 -47.26 50.81
CA VAL A 696 -1.99 -48.55 50.97
C VAL A 696 -1.73 -49.30 49.65
N GLY A 697 -2.12 -48.72 48.51
CA GLY A 697 -2.10 -49.38 47.18
C GLY A 697 -1.14 -48.82 46.14
N ASP A 698 -0.80 -47.53 46.18
CA ASP A 698 -0.15 -46.84 45.04
C ASP A 698 1.37 -46.82 45.05
N ALA A 699 2.01 -47.03 46.20
CA ALA A 699 3.47 -47.05 46.30
C ALA A 699 4.11 -48.19 45.46
N ARG A 700 3.44 -49.30 45.24
CA ARG A 700 3.95 -50.40 44.39
C ARG A 700 3.87 -50.06 42.89
N ASN A 701 2.86 -49.32 42.47
CA ASN A 701 2.66 -49.00 41.06
C ASN A 701 3.60 -47.85 40.58
N ARG A 702 3.92 -46.85 41.42
CA ARG A 702 4.87 -45.81 41.08
C ARG A 702 6.29 -46.31 40.96
N ALA A 703 6.75 -47.16 41.89
CA ALA A 703 8.09 -47.80 41.84
C ALA A 703 8.24 -48.72 40.59
N GLN A 704 7.17 -49.35 40.12
CA GLN A 704 7.19 -50.12 38.86
C GLN A 704 7.18 -49.26 37.59
N ALA A 705 6.50 -48.13 37.60
CA ALA A 705 6.47 -47.18 36.45
C ALA A 705 7.84 -46.52 36.26
N GLU A 706 8.53 -46.13 37.33
CA GLU A 706 9.86 -45.52 37.25
C GLU A 706 10.95 -46.52 36.82
N SER A 707 10.79 -47.80 37.12
CA SER A 707 11.72 -48.84 36.65
C SER A 707 11.56 -49.22 35.18
N SER A 708 10.44 -48.80 34.52
CA SER A 708 10.20 -49.06 33.11
C SER A 708 10.62 -47.92 32.17
N PHE A 709 11.10 -46.78 32.72
CA PHE A 709 11.62 -45.64 31.98
C PHE A 709 13.15 -45.40 32.23
N ALA A 710 13.85 -46.32 32.83
CA ALA A 710 15.31 -46.28 33.02
C ALA A 710 16.07 -47.11 31.97
#